data_d8c0a836be7faec685cdcf91e0ceeb93
#
_entry.id   d8c0a836be7faec685cdcf91e0ceeb93
#
_cell.length_a   1.000
_cell.length_b   1.000
_cell.length_c   1.000
_cell.angle_alpha   90.00
_cell.angle_beta   90.00
_cell.angle_gamma   90.00
#
_symmetry.space_group_name_H-M   'P 1'
#
loop_
_entity.id
_entity.type
_entity.pdbx_description
1 polymer ?
#
loop_
_entity_poly.entity_id
_entity_poly.type
_entity_poly.pdbx_seq_one_letter_code
_entity_poly.pdbx_strand_id
1 'polypeptide(L)'
;EILRCLVGSEMCIRDSLYIPGMGWWNRKGYTINKSISKQMIYGKITLEDWRTACVEGEEPESSFESYNLRLFFFGTLYNRDTLQATPDDTNAKLAADAFLSDPAYGFSRLDGSFTIVYYSENECGVVRDHHGTHYPVYCHIDGNFATSWQFLEDQLEENFEPNLVSLSTFLQRGILKKNNFALFDVHSLGAGEKFYMLTELGYLMPVWASVKLETQANVHSMFDSLKERNPGLYEKVADDIYCLKRDSVFEHEPKVATERNPDVEAYSRRYGELHAQAIRRRIGDSRKVGILLSGGYDSGSNLAALRSIYDGQIDSYSVGFKGDAWTELPMARLMSETFGTRHHEYEIDGTETSALPDIVRFLGEPFMEGGLMVNYCAMRMIGDDKPDVILGGDGSDQYFGTSGREVALHYLSARIGLRPLLRGISRLLEHETFDTGGELSRINFHLDKILHILEGERFGFSDSALCALLQNPEEDFEPVKSLRPDIHSFEHLYAQHAILSDLETVINRIILFKASSMARMFGNNLTYPFMDLELFHFLQELPVGLKCRGSSVLDIARGRSVSKYLLKHHYKPLLPEAITLKKKQGGFAPMPLFFRDRARRALFKEFILASGIMDNYLRRDAVKKFLTDYEQVAEKEGGWFWHRQNKALQYFNLLTLVVWWEEFVEGHEVKF
;
A
#
# COMPACT_ATOMS: atom_id res chain seq x y z
N GLU A 1 -3.43 -35.48 -17.78
CA GLU A 1 -3.72 -34.38 -18.74
C GLU A 1 -3.06 -33.06 -18.29
N ILE A 2 -3.06 -32.73 -17.00
CA ILE A 2 -2.29 -31.58 -16.48
C ILE A 2 -0.77 -31.71 -16.77
N LEU A 3 -0.21 -32.93 -16.64
CA LEU A 3 1.16 -33.23 -17.04
C LEU A 3 1.38 -33.21 -18.57
N ARG A 4 0.34 -33.47 -19.36
CA ARG A 4 0.40 -33.36 -20.83
C ARG A 4 0.29 -31.92 -21.34
N CYS A 5 -0.44 -31.05 -20.64
CA CYS A 5 -0.46 -29.61 -20.91
C CYS A 5 0.87 -28.92 -20.56
N LEU A 6 1.62 -29.49 -19.61
CA LEU A 6 2.93 -28.94 -19.19
C LEU A 6 4.12 -29.42 -20.05
N VAL A 7 3.95 -30.49 -20.84
CA VAL A 7 5.04 -31.10 -21.66
C VAL A 7 4.91 -30.83 -23.15
N GLY A 8 3.92 -30.06 -23.60
CA GLY A 8 3.57 -29.97 -25.03
C GLY A 8 3.51 -28.60 -25.66
N SER A 9 3.95 -27.54 -25.05
CA SER A 9 3.99 -26.24 -25.72
C SER A 9 5.40 -25.66 -25.77
N GLU A 10 6.20 -26.11 -26.73
CA GLU A 10 7.11 -25.22 -27.43
C GLU A 10 6.27 -24.12 -28.10
N MET A 11 5.75 -23.19 -27.35
CA MET A 11 5.30 -21.93 -27.93
C MET A 11 6.36 -20.87 -27.68
N CYS A 12 7.35 -20.91 -28.60
CA CYS A 12 8.13 -19.73 -28.88
C CYS A 12 7.20 -18.53 -29.03
N ILE A 13 7.52 -17.46 -28.32
CA ILE A 13 7.00 -16.10 -28.43
C ILE A 13 7.19 -15.65 -29.91
N ARG A 14 6.35 -16.11 -30.85
CA ARG A 14 6.46 -15.75 -32.26
C ARG A 14 5.25 -15.03 -32.84
N ASP A 15 4.14 -14.90 -32.11
CA ASP A 15 2.91 -14.35 -32.69
C ASP A 15 2.39 -13.04 -32.01
N SER A 16 3.19 -12.36 -31.20
CA SER A 16 2.93 -10.95 -30.92
C SER A 16 3.46 -10.13 -32.12
N LEU A 17 2.57 -9.66 -32.96
CA LEU A 17 2.88 -8.76 -34.06
C LEU A 17 3.46 -7.44 -33.53
N TYR A 18 4.77 -7.34 -33.47
CA TYR A 18 5.47 -6.08 -33.36
C TYR A 18 5.42 -5.34 -34.69
N ILE A 19 4.58 -4.36 -34.85
CA ILE A 19 4.58 -3.44 -35.98
C ILE A 19 5.43 -2.22 -35.56
N PRO A 20 6.60 -1.98 -36.16
CA PRO A 20 7.40 -0.79 -35.85
C PRO A 20 6.59 0.47 -36.12
N GLY A 21 6.33 1.23 -35.09
CA GLY A 21 5.55 2.50 -35.15
C GLY A 21 4.14 2.46 -34.52
N MET A 22 3.59 1.29 -34.21
CA MET A 22 2.37 1.11 -33.43
C MET A 22 2.71 0.43 -32.10
N GLY A 23 2.10 0.86 -30.99
CA GLY A 23 2.27 0.21 -29.69
C GLY A 23 1.73 -1.23 -29.70
N TRP A 24 2.01 -1.96 -28.64
CA TRP A 24 1.44 -3.28 -28.43
C TRP A 24 -0.09 -3.19 -28.33
N TRP A 25 -0.80 -4.05 -29.05
CA TRP A 25 -2.26 -4.15 -29.00
C TRP A 25 -2.62 -5.42 -28.22
N ASN A 26 -3.43 -5.29 -27.18
CA ASN A 26 -4.06 -6.45 -26.59
C ASN A 26 -5.33 -6.84 -27.37
N ARG A 27 -5.87 -8.04 -27.14
CA ARG A 27 -7.09 -8.53 -27.82
C ARG A 27 -8.31 -7.63 -27.63
N LYS A 28 -8.35 -6.81 -26.56
CA LYS A 28 -9.42 -5.85 -26.25
C LYS A 28 -9.21 -4.47 -26.91
N GLY A 29 -8.18 -4.31 -27.74
CA GLY A 29 -7.96 -3.10 -28.55
C GLY A 29 -7.30 -1.93 -27.80
N TYR A 30 -6.79 -2.14 -26.59
CA TYR A 30 -6.06 -1.12 -25.84
C TYR A 30 -4.64 -0.96 -26.37
N THR A 31 -4.27 0.29 -26.65
CA THR A 31 -2.88 0.61 -26.98
C THR A 31 -2.11 0.72 -25.67
N ILE A 32 -1.29 -0.27 -25.33
CA ILE A 32 -0.34 -0.11 -24.21
C ILE A 32 0.59 1.03 -24.61
N ASN A 33 0.60 2.08 -23.81
CA ASN A 33 1.43 3.26 -24.09
C ASN A 33 2.90 2.81 -24.21
N LYS A 34 3.61 3.21 -25.27
CA LYS A 34 5.02 2.82 -25.51
C LYS A 34 5.96 3.11 -24.35
N SER A 35 5.62 4.07 -23.49
CA SER A 35 6.39 4.35 -22.27
C SER A 35 6.17 3.29 -21.19
N ILE A 36 5.01 2.63 -21.14
CA ILE A 36 4.67 1.59 -20.15
C ILE A 36 5.32 0.26 -20.56
N SER A 37 5.34 -0.09 -21.85
CA SER A 37 5.92 -1.36 -22.32
C SER A 37 7.43 -1.47 -22.10
N LYS A 38 8.14 -0.34 -21.92
CA LYS A 38 9.58 -0.32 -21.61
C LYS A 38 9.91 -0.45 -20.13
N GLN A 39 8.91 -0.40 -19.24
CA GLN A 39 9.06 -0.44 -17.79
C GLN A 39 8.34 -1.64 -17.18
N MET A 40 8.32 -2.77 -17.88
CA MET A 40 7.60 -3.94 -17.44
C MET A 40 8.56 -5.12 -17.25
N ILE A 41 8.50 -5.74 -16.09
CA ILE A 41 9.23 -6.97 -15.78
C ILE A 41 8.23 -8.12 -15.87
N TYR A 42 8.56 -9.15 -16.59
CA TYR A 42 7.77 -10.38 -16.62
C TYR A 42 8.66 -11.60 -16.81
N GLY A 43 8.14 -12.75 -16.42
CA GLY A 43 8.85 -13.99 -16.57
C GLY A 43 8.01 -15.18 -16.12
N LYS A 44 8.57 -16.35 -16.31
CA LYS A 44 8.00 -17.61 -15.82
C LYS A 44 8.98 -18.27 -14.86
N ILE A 45 8.50 -18.62 -13.70
CA ILE A 45 9.21 -19.46 -12.74
C ILE A 45 9.02 -20.90 -13.20
N THR A 46 10.08 -21.56 -13.71
CA THR A 46 10.02 -22.91 -14.30
C THR A 46 11.20 -23.76 -13.84
N LEU A 47 10.99 -25.08 -13.77
CA LEU A 47 12.00 -26.06 -13.40
C LEU A 47 12.79 -26.61 -14.60
N GLU A 48 12.28 -26.47 -15.83
CA GLU A 48 12.83 -27.21 -16.97
C GLU A 48 14.24 -26.77 -17.37
N ASP A 49 14.54 -25.49 -17.24
CA ASP A 49 15.90 -24.99 -17.40
C ASP A 49 16.03 -23.60 -16.74
N TRP A 50 16.45 -23.56 -15.48
CA TRP A 50 16.68 -22.30 -14.77
C TRP A 50 17.71 -21.38 -15.46
N ARG A 51 18.52 -21.92 -16.39
CA ARG A 51 19.48 -21.14 -17.20
C ARG A 51 18.81 -20.40 -18.36
N THR A 52 17.65 -20.85 -18.80
CA THR A 52 16.89 -20.26 -19.91
C THR A 52 15.64 -19.49 -19.47
N ALA A 53 15.37 -19.41 -18.17
CA ALA A 53 14.26 -18.64 -17.66
C ALA A 53 14.35 -17.18 -18.11
N CYS A 54 13.39 -16.74 -18.92
CA CYS A 54 13.40 -15.43 -19.55
C CYS A 54 12.84 -14.39 -18.59
N VAL A 55 13.65 -13.37 -18.28
CA VAL A 55 13.14 -12.08 -17.83
C VAL A 55 13.16 -11.18 -19.07
N GLU A 56 11.99 -10.77 -19.51
CA GLU A 56 11.83 -9.90 -20.68
C GLU A 56 11.20 -8.58 -20.24
N GLY A 57 11.33 -7.53 -21.04
CA GLY A 57 10.73 -6.22 -20.80
C GLY A 57 11.74 -5.18 -20.39
N GLU A 58 11.75 -4.76 -19.13
CA GLU A 58 12.70 -3.79 -18.60
C GLU A 58 14.09 -4.42 -18.46
N GLU A 59 15.14 -3.71 -18.90
CA GLU A 59 16.50 -4.16 -18.64
C GLU A 59 16.79 -4.03 -17.13
N PRO A 60 17.38 -5.07 -16.51
CA PRO A 60 17.78 -4.99 -15.12
C PRO A 60 18.84 -3.89 -14.91
N GLU A 61 18.79 -3.20 -13.77
CA GLU A 61 19.84 -2.25 -13.39
C GLU A 61 21.20 -2.97 -13.34
N SER A 62 21.20 -4.20 -12.83
CA SER A 62 22.35 -5.07 -12.81
C SER A 62 21.95 -6.54 -12.78
N SER A 63 22.86 -7.41 -13.20
CA SER A 63 22.71 -8.87 -13.11
C SER A 63 23.94 -9.52 -12.47
N PHE A 64 23.71 -10.68 -11.86
CA PHE A 64 24.77 -11.52 -11.29
C PHE A 64 24.56 -12.95 -11.78
N GLU A 65 25.64 -13.61 -12.16
CA GLU A 65 25.61 -15.02 -12.60
C GLU A 65 26.79 -15.77 -12.01
N SER A 66 26.50 -16.91 -11.38
CA SER A 66 27.46 -17.88 -10.88
C SER A 66 26.99 -19.30 -11.21
N TYR A 67 27.76 -20.32 -10.81
CA TYR A 67 27.38 -21.70 -11.04
C TYR A 67 26.00 -22.07 -10.43
N ASN A 68 25.70 -21.52 -9.22
CA ASN A 68 24.53 -21.92 -8.42
C ASN A 68 23.46 -20.83 -8.30
N LEU A 69 23.67 -19.63 -8.88
CA LEU A 69 22.74 -18.52 -8.74
C LEU A 69 22.81 -17.59 -9.95
N ARG A 70 21.65 -17.29 -10.51
CA ARG A 70 21.46 -16.19 -11.44
C ARG A 70 20.45 -15.20 -10.85
N LEU A 71 20.79 -13.93 -10.82
CA LEU A 71 19.98 -12.90 -10.18
C LEU A 71 19.93 -11.64 -11.04
N PHE A 72 18.72 -11.10 -11.19
CA PHE A 72 18.43 -9.83 -11.85
C PHE A 72 17.90 -8.86 -10.83
N PHE A 73 18.52 -7.70 -10.74
CA PHE A 73 18.12 -6.62 -9.84
C PHE A 73 17.54 -5.45 -10.65
N PHE A 74 16.33 -5.02 -10.30
CA PHE A 74 15.63 -3.89 -10.91
C PHE A 74 15.36 -2.85 -9.83
N GLY A 75 15.77 -1.60 -10.05
CA GLY A 75 15.53 -0.50 -9.12
C GLY A 75 16.78 -0.01 -8.40
N THR A 76 16.63 0.45 -7.17
CA THR A 76 17.70 1.12 -6.42
C THR A 76 17.91 0.50 -5.04
N LEU A 77 19.17 0.26 -4.69
CA LEU A 77 19.61 -0.17 -3.35
C LEU A 77 20.20 1.04 -2.61
N TYR A 78 19.65 1.35 -1.42
CA TYR A 78 20.04 2.53 -0.65
C TYR A 78 21.16 2.26 0.36
N ASN A 79 21.15 1.11 1.02
CA ASN A 79 22.05 0.78 2.13
C ASN A 79 23.37 0.08 1.72
N ARG A 80 23.94 0.48 0.60
CA ARG A 80 25.22 -0.07 0.11
C ARG A 80 26.38 0.05 1.12
N ASP A 81 26.34 1.12 1.94
CA ASP A 81 27.30 1.38 3.02
C ASP A 81 27.25 0.30 4.12
N THR A 82 26.08 -0.13 4.56
CA THR A 82 25.94 -1.20 5.57
C THR A 82 26.26 -2.58 5.04
N LEU A 83 26.12 -2.78 3.73
CA LEU A 83 26.51 -4.01 3.05
C LEU A 83 28.02 -4.06 2.73
N GLN A 84 28.79 -3.04 3.16
CA GLN A 84 30.23 -2.90 2.90
C GLN A 84 30.59 -2.96 1.41
N ALA A 85 29.71 -2.40 0.57
CA ALA A 85 29.89 -2.39 -0.87
C ALA A 85 31.15 -1.62 -1.29
N THR A 86 31.91 -2.19 -2.22
CA THR A 86 32.98 -1.50 -2.94
C THR A 86 32.39 -0.72 -4.13
N PRO A 87 33.12 0.23 -4.72
CA PRO A 87 32.64 0.94 -5.93
C PRO A 87 32.32 0.02 -7.11
N ASP A 88 33.01 -1.12 -7.20
CA ASP A 88 32.86 -2.10 -8.30
C ASP A 88 31.71 -3.10 -8.08
N ASP A 89 31.14 -3.15 -6.89
CA ASP A 89 30.03 -4.06 -6.60
C ASP A 89 28.72 -3.56 -7.23
N THR A 90 28.06 -4.40 -8.02
CA THR A 90 26.72 -4.11 -8.55
C THR A 90 25.65 -4.42 -7.48
N ASN A 91 24.44 -3.85 -7.63
CA ASN A 91 23.31 -4.13 -6.74
C ASN A 91 22.93 -5.62 -6.80
N ALA A 92 22.97 -6.23 -7.99
CA ALA A 92 22.75 -7.66 -8.16
C ALA A 92 23.75 -8.51 -7.40
N LYS A 93 25.05 -8.13 -7.41
CA LYS A 93 26.07 -8.86 -6.64
C LYS A 93 25.82 -8.78 -5.14
N LEU A 94 25.51 -7.59 -4.62
CA LEU A 94 25.20 -7.42 -3.19
C LEU A 94 23.96 -8.21 -2.77
N ALA A 95 22.94 -8.25 -3.62
CA ALA A 95 21.75 -9.06 -3.39
C ALA A 95 22.05 -10.57 -3.44
N ALA A 96 22.91 -11.00 -4.38
CA ALA A 96 23.37 -12.38 -4.47
C ALA A 96 24.19 -12.80 -3.25
N ASP A 97 25.12 -11.97 -2.78
CA ASP A 97 25.90 -12.21 -1.57
C ASP A 97 25.00 -12.32 -0.33
N ALA A 98 23.98 -11.46 -0.23
CA ALA A 98 22.97 -11.53 0.83
C ALA A 98 22.20 -12.86 0.79
N PHE A 99 21.69 -13.25 -0.37
CA PHE A 99 20.97 -14.51 -0.57
C PHE A 99 21.86 -15.73 -0.28
N LEU A 100 23.07 -15.78 -0.81
CA LEU A 100 23.98 -16.89 -0.60
C LEU A 100 24.43 -17.05 0.87
N SER A 101 24.49 -15.94 1.62
CA SER A 101 24.78 -15.97 3.06
C SER A 101 23.63 -16.53 3.90
N ASP A 102 22.39 -16.30 3.48
CA ASP A 102 21.17 -16.76 4.13
C ASP A 102 20.01 -16.79 3.10
N PRO A 103 19.75 -17.94 2.45
CA PRO A 103 18.69 -18.04 1.44
C PRO A 103 17.29 -17.74 1.96
N ALA A 104 17.04 -17.94 3.26
CA ALA A 104 15.73 -17.68 3.87
C ALA A 104 15.50 -16.18 4.11
N TYR A 105 16.49 -15.49 4.70
CA TYR A 105 16.34 -14.12 5.19
C TYR A 105 17.35 -13.12 4.63
N GLY A 106 18.26 -13.53 3.76
CA GLY A 106 19.32 -12.66 3.24
C GLY A 106 18.78 -11.38 2.58
N PHE A 107 17.70 -11.47 1.82
CA PHE A 107 17.09 -10.31 1.21
C PHE A 107 16.52 -9.30 2.24
N SER A 108 16.25 -9.71 3.49
CA SER A 108 15.81 -8.81 4.55
C SER A 108 16.82 -7.73 4.93
N ARG A 109 18.07 -7.92 4.54
CA ARG A 109 19.17 -6.98 4.79
C ARG A 109 19.23 -5.84 3.78
N LEU A 110 18.45 -5.92 2.70
CA LEU A 110 18.46 -4.95 1.61
C LEU A 110 17.45 -3.82 1.89
N ASP A 111 17.91 -2.57 1.91
CA ASP A 111 17.06 -1.37 1.95
C ASP A 111 17.06 -0.71 0.57
N GLY A 112 15.91 -0.63 -0.05
CA GLY A 112 15.80 -0.12 -1.41
C GLY A 112 14.37 -0.01 -1.91
N SER A 113 14.27 0.42 -3.16
CA SER A 113 13.06 0.30 -3.97
C SER A 113 13.40 -0.60 -5.14
N PHE A 114 13.01 -1.88 -5.07
CA PHE A 114 13.48 -2.88 -6.02
C PHE A 114 12.51 -4.03 -6.25
N THR A 115 12.74 -4.71 -7.36
CA THR A 115 12.24 -6.05 -7.65
C THR A 115 13.44 -6.93 -7.99
N ILE A 116 13.52 -8.12 -7.40
CA ILE A 116 14.57 -9.10 -7.67
C ILE A 116 13.93 -10.33 -8.32
N VAL A 117 14.51 -10.79 -9.42
CA VAL A 117 14.19 -12.10 -10.00
C VAL A 117 15.44 -12.97 -9.87
N TYR A 118 15.29 -14.19 -9.34
CA TYR A 118 16.43 -15.04 -9.06
C TYR A 118 16.14 -16.52 -9.35
N TYR A 119 17.20 -17.23 -9.69
CA TYR A 119 17.21 -18.66 -9.97
C TYR A 119 18.41 -19.28 -9.28
N SER A 120 18.15 -20.16 -8.33
CA SER A 120 19.19 -20.92 -7.64
C SER A 120 18.99 -22.43 -7.85
N GLU A 121 19.94 -23.23 -7.32
CA GLU A 121 19.85 -24.69 -7.38
C GLU A 121 18.61 -25.22 -6.66
N ASN A 122 18.19 -24.57 -5.56
CA ASN A 122 17.14 -25.06 -4.67
C ASN A 122 15.81 -24.30 -4.82
N GLU A 123 15.84 -23.07 -5.28
CA GLU A 123 14.62 -22.27 -5.47
C GLU A 123 14.78 -21.21 -6.57
N CYS A 124 13.67 -20.86 -7.19
CA CYS A 124 13.59 -19.72 -8.10
C CYS A 124 12.37 -18.86 -7.79
N GLY A 125 12.50 -17.55 -8.00
CA GLY A 125 11.38 -16.68 -7.63
C GLY A 125 11.56 -15.21 -7.97
N VAL A 126 10.53 -14.44 -7.56
CA VAL A 126 10.50 -12.98 -7.62
C VAL A 126 10.25 -12.41 -6.23
N VAL A 127 10.97 -11.36 -5.88
CA VAL A 127 10.91 -10.67 -4.57
C VAL A 127 10.59 -9.20 -4.76
N ARG A 128 9.69 -8.66 -3.96
CA ARG A 128 9.46 -7.22 -3.85
C ARG A 128 10.21 -6.64 -2.66
N ASP A 129 10.62 -5.38 -2.81
CA ASP A 129 11.26 -4.64 -1.71
C ASP A 129 10.39 -4.59 -0.44
N HIS A 130 11.04 -4.27 0.68
CA HIS A 130 10.50 -4.26 2.04
C HIS A 130 9.14 -3.54 2.17
N HIS A 131 8.93 -2.48 1.41
CA HIS A 131 7.74 -1.66 1.46
C HIS A 131 6.89 -1.69 0.18
N GLY A 132 7.32 -2.47 -0.83
CA GLY A 132 6.62 -2.59 -2.11
C GLY A 132 6.58 -1.27 -2.89
N THR A 133 7.65 -0.48 -2.84
CA THR A 133 7.71 0.86 -3.44
C THR A 133 8.11 0.85 -4.91
N HIS A 134 8.72 -0.23 -5.41
CA HIS A 134 9.11 -0.36 -6.81
C HIS A 134 7.89 -0.64 -7.70
N TYR A 135 7.69 -1.86 -8.17
CA TYR A 135 6.52 -2.22 -8.98
C TYR A 135 5.56 -3.11 -8.20
N PRO A 136 4.23 -3.07 -8.48
CA PRO A 136 3.37 -4.19 -8.13
C PRO A 136 3.85 -5.44 -8.89
N VAL A 137 3.67 -6.60 -8.31
CA VAL A 137 3.95 -7.88 -8.96
C VAL A 137 2.70 -8.73 -8.88
N TYR A 138 2.22 -9.17 -10.02
CA TYR A 138 1.08 -10.07 -10.17
C TYR A 138 1.58 -11.44 -10.56
N CYS A 139 1.06 -12.46 -9.91
CA CYS A 139 1.49 -13.84 -10.08
C CYS A 139 0.30 -14.72 -10.40
N HIS A 140 0.52 -15.70 -11.26
CA HIS A 140 -0.44 -16.73 -11.59
C HIS A 140 0.00 -18.07 -11.02
N ILE A 141 -0.97 -18.97 -10.78
CA ILE A 141 -0.74 -20.27 -10.16
C ILE A 141 0.21 -21.19 -10.96
N ASP A 142 0.36 -20.96 -12.26
CA ASP A 142 1.25 -21.73 -13.14
C ASP A 142 2.72 -21.27 -13.12
N GLY A 143 3.06 -20.27 -12.27
CA GLY A 143 4.40 -19.71 -12.12
C GLY A 143 4.68 -18.48 -12.97
N ASN A 144 3.77 -18.05 -13.84
CA ASN A 144 3.91 -16.78 -14.57
C ASN A 144 3.78 -15.59 -13.60
N PHE A 145 4.60 -14.57 -13.80
CA PHE A 145 4.52 -13.30 -13.07
C PHE A 145 4.79 -12.11 -13.99
N ALA A 146 4.16 -10.99 -13.67
CA ALA A 146 4.41 -9.73 -14.36
C ALA A 146 4.16 -8.53 -13.45
N THR A 147 4.72 -7.38 -13.79
CA THR A 147 4.42 -6.10 -13.11
C THR A 147 3.17 -5.41 -13.66
N SER A 148 2.47 -6.06 -14.62
CA SER A 148 1.15 -5.69 -15.13
C SER A 148 0.32 -6.96 -15.29
N TRP A 149 -0.87 -7.00 -14.68
CA TRP A 149 -1.76 -8.15 -14.80
C TRP A 149 -2.40 -8.23 -16.19
N GLN A 150 -2.63 -7.11 -16.86
CA GLN A 150 -3.13 -7.10 -18.25
C GLN A 150 -2.16 -7.81 -19.18
N PHE A 151 -0.86 -7.58 -18.97
CA PHE A 151 0.16 -8.29 -19.73
C PHE A 151 0.16 -9.79 -19.40
N LEU A 152 -0.06 -10.14 -18.13
CA LEU A 152 -0.16 -11.55 -17.71
C LEU A 152 -1.37 -12.24 -18.37
N GLU A 153 -2.53 -11.57 -18.43
CA GLU A 153 -3.73 -12.03 -19.14
C GLU A 153 -3.45 -12.28 -20.63
N ASP A 154 -2.76 -11.34 -21.28
CA ASP A 154 -2.38 -11.47 -22.69
C ASP A 154 -1.42 -12.65 -22.93
N GLN A 155 -0.45 -12.88 -22.04
CA GLN A 155 0.53 -13.97 -22.17
C GLN A 155 -0.08 -15.35 -21.95
N LEU A 156 -1.06 -15.47 -21.06
CA LEU A 156 -1.74 -16.72 -20.77
C LEU A 156 -2.86 -17.02 -21.79
N GLU A 157 -3.21 -16.05 -22.65
CA GLU A 157 -4.36 -16.12 -23.55
C GLU A 157 -5.69 -16.44 -22.84
N GLU A 158 -5.79 -16.11 -21.55
CA GLU A 158 -6.94 -16.32 -20.68
C GLU A 158 -7.72 -15.03 -20.45
N ASN A 159 -9.03 -15.15 -20.21
CA ASN A 159 -9.85 -14.04 -19.71
C ASN A 159 -10.14 -14.32 -18.23
N PHE A 160 -9.55 -13.53 -17.36
CA PHE A 160 -9.79 -13.68 -15.92
C PHE A 160 -11.16 -13.14 -15.52
N GLU A 161 -11.87 -13.90 -14.72
CA GLU A 161 -13.16 -13.49 -14.19
C GLU A 161 -13.02 -12.55 -12.98
N PRO A 162 -13.96 -11.58 -12.78
CA PRO A 162 -13.94 -10.71 -11.62
C PRO A 162 -14.09 -11.49 -10.30
N ASN A 163 -13.23 -11.20 -9.34
CA ASN A 163 -13.34 -11.73 -7.98
C ASN A 163 -14.29 -10.87 -7.15
N LEU A 164 -15.58 -11.21 -7.17
CA LEU A 164 -16.66 -10.43 -6.55
C LEU A 164 -16.48 -10.26 -5.03
N VAL A 165 -15.92 -11.24 -4.33
CA VAL A 165 -15.59 -11.14 -2.90
C VAL A 165 -14.49 -10.10 -2.67
N SER A 166 -13.46 -10.05 -3.50
CA SER A 166 -12.42 -9.01 -3.40
C SER A 166 -12.97 -7.63 -3.69
N LEU A 167 -13.88 -7.50 -4.67
CA LEU A 167 -14.53 -6.22 -4.99
C LEU A 167 -15.45 -5.73 -3.86
N SER A 168 -16.10 -6.64 -3.12
CA SER A 168 -16.87 -6.24 -1.92
C SER A 168 -15.94 -5.68 -0.82
N THR A 169 -14.75 -6.25 -0.64
CA THR A 169 -13.73 -5.72 0.29
C THR A 169 -13.27 -4.32 -0.15
N PHE A 170 -13.11 -4.08 -1.46
CA PHE A 170 -12.81 -2.76 -1.98
C PHE A 170 -13.92 -1.74 -1.63
N LEU A 171 -15.18 -2.05 -1.84
CA LEU A 171 -16.29 -1.17 -1.47
C LEU A 171 -16.31 -0.85 0.03
N GLN A 172 -15.92 -1.80 0.86
CA GLN A 172 -15.86 -1.67 2.32
C GLN A 172 -14.68 -0.83 2.80
N ARG A 173 -13.52 -0.89 2.12
CA ARG A 173 -12.24 -0.36 2.62
C ARG A 173 -11.50 0.58 1.65
N GLY A 174 -11.93 0.69 0.41
CA GLY A 174 -11.21 1.39 -0.65
C GLY A 174 -9.96 0.68 -1.18
N ILE A 175 -9.68 -0.53 -0.68
CA ILE A 175 -8.56 -1.39 -1.11
C ILE A 175 -9.01 -2.85 -1.18
N LEU A 176 -8.34 -3.64 -2.00
CA LEU A 176 -8.57 -5.09 -2.06
C LEU A 176 -8.02 -5.79 -0.80
N LYS A 177 -8.45 -7.01 -0.54
CA LYS A 177 -7.92 -7.84 0.55
C LYS A 177 -6.43 -8.17 0.29
N LYS A 178 -5.64 -8.30 1.36
CA LYS A 178 -4.22 -8.67 1.22
C LYS A 178 -4.09 -10.00 0.47
N ASN A 179 -3.17 -10.04 -0.49
CA ASN A 179 -2.85 -11.20 -1.34
C ASN A 179 -3.98 -11.64 -2.29
N ASN A 180 -5.12 -10.96 -2.29
CA ASN A 180 -6.17 -11.15 -3.27
C ASN A 180 -6.09 -10.06 -4.33
N PHE A 181 -6.61 -10.36 -5.51
CA PHE A 181 -6.74 -9.39 -6.58
C PHE A 181 -8.20 -9.23 -7.01
N ALA A 182 -8.46 -8.25 -7.87
CA ALA A 182 -9.79 -7.99 -8.43
C ALA A 182 -10.27 -9.09 -9.39
N LEU A 183 -9.36 -9.97 -9.81
CA LEU A 183 -9.61 -11.08 -10.73
C LEU A 183 -9.27 -12.41 -10.05
N PHE A 184 -9.97 -13.49 -10.42
CA PHE A 184 -9.61 -14.84 -10.01
C PHE A 184 -8.28 -15.30 -10.62
N ASP A 185 -7.61 -16.23 -9.94
CA ASP A 185 -6.35 -16.87 -10.34
C ASP A 185 -5.14 -15.91 -10.46
N VAL A 186 -5.35 -14.62 -10.34
CA VAL A 186 -4.30 -13.62 -10.22
C VAL A 186 -4.13 -13.21 -8.76
N HIS A 187 -2.88 -13.17 -8.31
CA HIS A 187 -2.52 -12.77 -6.95
C HIS A 187 -1.56 -11.60 -6.97
N SER A 188 -1.80 -10.61 -6.13
CA SER A 188 -0.89 -9.49 -5.94
C SER A 188 0.14 -9.83 -4.87
N LEU A 189 1.42 -9.81 -5.22
CA LEU A 189 2.51 -10.02 -4.26
C LEU A 189 2.62 -8.81 -3.32
N GLY A 190 2.57 -9.06 -2.02
CA GLY A 190 2.66 -8.01 -0.99
C GLY A 190 4.06 -7.39 -0.88
N ALA A 191 4.13 -6.30 -0.10
CA ALA A 191 5.38 -5.67 0.28
C ALA A 191 6.25 -6.64 1.09
N GLY A 192 7.52 -6.77 0.76
CA GLY A 192 8.45 -7.68 1.45
C GLY A 192 8.15 -9.16 1.27
N GLU A 193 7.37 -9.53 0.27
CA GLU A 193 7.02 -10.91 -0.03
C GLU A 193 7.81 -11.45 -1.23
N LYS A 194 8.03 -12.76 -1.25
CA LYS A 194 8.54 -13.48 -2.41
C LYS A 194 7.49 -14.47 -2.94
N PHE A 195 7.41 -14.59 -4.26
CA PHE A 195 6.73 -15.66 -4.95
C PHE A 195 7.81 -16.59 -5.51
N TYR A 196 7.82 -17.86 -5.13
CA TYR A 196 8.89 -18.75 -5.47
C TYR A 196 8.47 -20.21 -5.57
N MET A 197 9.31 -21.01 -6.21
CA MET A 197 9.16 -22.43 -6.41
C MET A 197 10.41 -23.14 -5.87
N LEU A 198 10.20 -24.23 -5.16
CA LEU A 198 11.29 -25.10 -4.71
C LEU A 198 11.67 -26.10 -5.82
N THR A 199 12.94 -26.15 -6.16
CA THR A 199 13.46 -26.98 -7.26
C THR A 199 13.76 -28.41 -6.82
N GLU A 200 14.06 -28.65 -5.54
CA GLU A 200 14.37 -30.01 -5.02
C GLU A 200 13.21 -30.98 -5.08
N LEU A 201 11.97 -30.49 -5.08
CA LEU A 201 10.77 -31.34 -5.07
C LEU A 201 10.37 -31.86 -6.46
N GLY A 202 11.01 -31.39 -7.53
CA GLY A 202 10.71 -31.81 -8.92
C GLY A 202 9.27 -31.53 -9.37
N TYR A 203 8.54 -30.65 -8.68
CA TYR A 203 7.15 -30.29 -8.93
C TYR A 203 6.94 -28.80 -8.96
N LEU A 204 6.19 -28.35 -9.97
CA LEU A 204 5.72 -26.99 -10.11
C LEU A 204 4.62 -26.69 -9.08
N MET A 205 5.00 -26.14 -7.93
CA MET A 205 4.07 -25.59 -6.95
C MET A 205 4.54 -24.20 -6.57
N PRO A 206 3.87 -23.15 -7.04
CA PRO A 206 4.13 -21.81 -6.56
C PRO A 206 3.82 -21.77 -5.07
N VAL A 207 4.82 -21.37 -4.28
CA VAL A 207 4.71 -21.29 -2.83
C VAL A 207 4.65 -19.82 -2.45
N TRP A 208 3.54 -19.43 -1.86
CA TRP A 208 3.38 -18.09 -1.31
C TRP A 208 4.13 -17.99 0.01
N ALA A 209 5.14 -17.17 0.05
CA ALA A 209 5.99 -17.01 1.23
C ALA A 209 5.29 -16.38 2.44
N SER A 210 4.08 -15.89 2.31
CA SER A 210 3.31 -15.33 3.41
C SER A 210 1.88 -15.86 3.48
N VAL A 211 1.70 -17.16 3.36
CA VAL A 211 0.38 -17.77 3.58
C VAL A 211 0.02 -17.66 5.06
N LYS A 212 -0.60 -16.56 5.47
CA LYS A 212 -1.36 -16.53 6.72
C LYS A 212 -2.47 -17.60 6.65
N LEU A 213 -2.80 -18.20 7.79
CA LEU A 213 -3.82 -19.25 7.97
C LEU A 213 -5.16 -19.06 7.20
N GLU A 214 -5.45 -17.84 6.72
CA GLU A 214 -6.66 -17.51 5.96
C GLU A 214 -6.60 -17.94 4.48
N THR A 215 -5.43 -18.14 3.91
CA THR A 215 -5.24 -18.69 2.55
C THR A 215 -5.25 -20.22 2.53
N GLN A 216 -5.30 -20.86 3.69
CA GLN A 216 -5.42 -22.34 3.76
C GLN A 216 -6.65 -22.88 3.01
N ALA A 217 -7.71 -22.10 2.86
CA ALA A 217 -8.89 -22.55 2.13
C ALA A 217 -8.61 -22.78 0.63
N ASN A 218 -7.86 -21.87 -0.02
CA ASN A 218 -7.53 -22.02 -1.44
C ASN A 218 -6.42 -23.07 -1.66
N VAL A 219 -5.44 -23.11 -0.75
CA VAL A 219 -4.45 -24.18 -0.73
C VAL A 219 -5.11 -25.52 -0.44
N HIS A 220 -6.06 -25.60 0.49
CA HIS A 220 -6.83 -26.82 0.74
C HIS A 220 -7.65 -27.25 -0.49
N SER A 221 -8.32 -26.35 -1.18
CA SER A 221 -9.05 -26.66 -2.41
C SER A 221 -8.13 -27.22 -3.50
N MET A 222 -6.94 -26.63 -3.65
CA MET A 222 -5.89 -27.12 -4.55
C MET A 222 -5.38 -28.50 -4.13
N PHE A 223 -5.18 -28.72 -2.83
CA PHE A 223 -4.76 -30.01 -2.27
C PHE A 223 -5.84 -31.07 -2.38
N ASP A 224 -7.10 -30.73 -2.14
CA ASP A 224 -8.21 -31.65 -2.33
C ASP A 224 -8.32 -32.09 -3.79
N SER A 225 -8.13 -31.15 -4.71
CA SER A 225 -8.07 -31.45 -6.16
C SER A 225 -6.86 -32.33 -6.53
N LEU A 226 -5.69 -32.07 -5.92
CA LEU A 226 -4.48 -32.89 -6.13
C LEU A 226 -4.66 -34.29 -5.53
N LYS A 227 -5.25 -34.40 -4.34
CA LYS A 227 -5.55 -35.66 -3.66
C LYS A 227 -6.49 -36.53 -4.47
N GLU A 228 -7.53 -35.95 -5.07
CA GLU A 228 -8.47 -36.67 -5.92
C GLU A 228 -7.85 -37.13 -7.23
N ARG A 229 -6.99 -36.29 -7.84
CA ARG A 229 -6.42 -36.54 -9.20
C ARG A 229 -5.13 -37.34 -9.16
N ASN A 230 -4.31 -37.23 -8.13
CA ASN A 230 -3.05 -37.93 -7.99
C ASN A 230 -2.67 -38.15 -6.51
N PRO A 231 -3.25 -39.20 -5.86
CA PRO A 231 -3.03 -39.47 -4.45
C PRO A 231 -1.57 -39.69 -4.05
N GLY A 232 -0.78 -40.36 -4.91
CA GLY A 232 0.63 -40.61 -4.63
C GLY A 232 1.51 -39.36 -4.68
N LEU A 233 1.11 -38.38 -5.48
CA LEU A 233 1.77 -37.07 -5.49
C LEU A 233 1.35 -36.24 -4.27
N TYR A 234 0.07 -36.31 -3.91
CA TYR A 234 -0.44 -35.67 -2.70
C TYR A 234 0.30 -36.11 -1.43
N GLU A 235 0.48 -37.40 -1.21
CA GLU A 235 1.19 -37.91 -0.03
C GLU A 235 2.65 -37.41 0.01
N LYS A 236 3.31 -37.29 -1.14
CA LYS A 236 4.69 -36.83 -1.23
C LYS A 236 4.86 -35.33 -0.99
N VAL A 237 3.84 -34.55 -1.37
CA VAL A 237 3.85 -33.07 -1.31
C VAL A 237 3.23 -32.56 -0.01
N ALA A 238 2.29 -33.31 0.59
CA ALA A 238 1.59 -32.89 1.79
C ALA A 238 2.50 -32.75 3.02
N ASP A 239 3.45 -33.65 3.20
CA ASP A 239 4.39 -33.61 4.32
C ASP A 239 5.38 -32.44 4.20
N ASP A 240 5.83 -32.13 2.98
CA ASP A 240 6.80 -31.05 2.71
C ASP A 240 6.17 -29.66 2.71
N ILE A 241 4.89 -29.53 2.33
CA ILE A 241 4.16 -28.24 2.35
C ILE A 241 3.71 -27.86 3.76
N TYR A 242 3.43 -28.80 4.64
CA TYR A 242 3.21 -28.50 6.08
C TYR A 242 4.48 -28.02 6.78
N CYS A 243 5.67 -28.29 6.22
CA CYS A 243 6.94 -27.75 6.65
C CYS A 243 7.27 -26.35 6.08
N LEU A 244 6.47 -25.83 5.16
CA LEU A 244 6.61 -24.46 4.68
C LEU A 244 6.21 -23.48 5.77
N LYS A 245 7.19 -23.18 6.62
CA LYS A 245 7.14 -22.08 7.57
C LYS A 245 6.87 -20.79 6.81
N ARG A 246 6.06 -19.92 7.40
CA ARG A 246 5.86 -18.54 6.99
C ARG A 246 7.20 -17.84 6.78
N ASP A 247 7.64 -17.72 5.56
CA ASP A 247 8.83 -16.96 5.27
C ASP A 247 8.44 -15.69 4.49
N SER A 248 7.85 -14.73 5.21
CA SER A 248 8.03 -13.35 4.82
C SER A 248 9.53 -13.09 4.86
N VAL A 249 10.10 -12.59 3.76
CA VAL A 249 11.52 -12.21 3.72
C VAL A 249 11.82 -11.15 4.79
N PHE A 250 10.79 -10.45 5.24
CA PHE A 250 10.84 -9.37 6.22
C PHE A 250 9.82 -9.62 7.34
N GLU A 251 10.14 -10.50 8.29
CA GLU A 251 9.31 -10.64 9.48
C GLU A 251 9.45 -9.43 10.39
N HIS A 252 8.33 -8.76 10.62
CA HIS A 252 8.26 -7.68 11.59
C HIS A 252 7.67 -8.20 12.89
N GLU A 253 8.50 -8.70 13.78
CA GLU A 253 8.06 -9.02 15.13
C GLU A 253 7.92 -7.74 15.96
N PRO A 254 6.82 -7.61 16.76
CA PRO A 254 6.65 -6.49 17.68
C PRO A 254 7.77 -6.48 18.73
N LYS A 255 8.65 -5.50 18.69
CA LYS A 255 9.71 -5.32 19.68
C LYS A 255 9.26 -4.41 20.82
N VAL A 256 9.53 -4.80 22.06
CA VAL A 256 9.17 -4.04 23.25
C VAL A 256 10.42 -3.61 23.98
N ALA A 257 10.68 -2.31 24.02
CA ALA A 257 11.76 -1.74 24.81
C ALA A 257 11.42 -1.77 26.30
N THR A 258 12.37 -2.19 27.11
CA THR A 258 12.23 -2.36 28.57
C THR A 258 12.78 -1.17 29.38
N GLU A 259 13.44 -0.22 28.73
CA GLU A 259 14.06 0.91 29.40
C GLU A 259 13.01 1.86 29.98
N ARG A 260 13.06 2.09 31.30
CA ARG A 260 12.07 2.91 32.01
C ARG A 260 12.37 4.41 32.00
N ASN A 261 13.64 4.79 32.00
CA ASN A 261 14.10 6.18 32.03
C ASN A 261 15.12 6.43 30.91
N PRO A 262 14.67 6.55 29.65
CA PRO A 262 15.57 6.75 28.54
C PRO A 262 16.22 8.14 28.58
N ASP A 263 17.52 8.21 28.23
CA ASP A 263 18.21 9.48 28.00
C ASP A 263 17.68 10.12 26.69
N VAL A 264 16.77 11.06 26.85
CA VAL A 264 16.09 11.73 25.71
C VAL A 264 17.09 12.39 24.77
N GLU A 265 18.15 13.01 25.31
CA GLU A 265 19.15 13.71 24.50
C GLU A 265 20.03 12.75 23.71
N ALA A 266 20.42 11.62 24.30
CA ALA A 266 21.15 10.57 23.59
C ALA A 266 20.32 9.95 22.46
N TYR A 267 19.06 9.63 22.74
CA TYR A 267 18.12 9.14 21.72
C TYR A 267 17.85 10.17 20.62
N SER A 268 17.73 11.45 21.00
CA SER A 268 17.50 12.54 20.05
C SER A 268 18.69 12.72 19.09
N ARG A 269 19.92 12.71 19.61
CA ARG A 269 21.12 12.76 18.74
C ARG A 269 21.17 11.58 17.78
N ARG A 270 20.98 10.37 18.31
CA ARG A 270 21.01 9.14 17.45
C ARG A 270 19.92 9.16 16.39
N TYR A 271 18.73 9.61 16.76
CA TYR A 271 17.62 9.78 15.79
C TYR A 271 17.99 10.76 14.68
N GLY A 272 18.54 11.91 15.02
CA GLY A 272 18.97 12.91 14.04
C GLY A 272 20.06 12.39 13.09
N GLU A 273 21.05 11.64 13.62
CA GLU A 273 22.09 11.00 12.80
C GLU A 273 21.50 10.00 11.81
N LEU A 274 20.64 9.10 12.27
CA LEU A 274 19.98 8.08 11.43
C LEU A 274 19.05 8.72 10.39
N HIS A 275 18.29 9.75 10.76
CA HIS A 275 17.42 10.44 9.83
C HIS A 275 18.21 11.19 8.74
N ALA A 276 19.30 11.85 9.11
CA ALA A 276 20.19 12.48 8.14
C ALA A 276 20.88 11.45 7.23
N GLN A 277 21.26 10.28 7.76
CA GLN A 277 21.81 9.17 6.99
C GLN A 277 20.76 8.63 6.00
N ALA A 278 19.52 8.42 6.45
CA ALA A 278 18.41 7.98 5.61
C ALA A 278 18.20 8.92 4.41
N ILE A 279 18.27 10.23 4.63
CA ILE A 279 18.17 11.21 3.56
C ILE A 279 19.38 11.15 2.61
N ARG A 280 20.62 11.09 3.13
CA ARG A 280 21.83 10.97 2.29
C ARG A 280 21.76 9.74 1.37
N ARG A 281 21.37 8.60 1.88
CA ARG A 281 21.21 7.36 1.09
C ARG A 281 20.22 7.54 -0.05
N ARG A 282 19.15 8.27 0.17
CA ARG A 282 18.08 8.45 -0.81
C ARG A 282 18.36 9.52 -1.83
N ILE A 283 19.04 10.58 -1.46
CA ILE A 283 19.44 11.61 -2.43
C ILE A 283 20.68 11.21 -3.24
N GLY A 284 21.56 10.34 -2.69
CA GLY A 284 22.80 9.94 -3.36
C GLY A 284 23.57 11.14 -3.91
N ASP A 285 23.98 11.04 -5.17
CA ASP A 285 24.69 12.09 -5.92
C ASP A 285 23.75 13.04 -6.72
N SER A 286 22.47 13.09 -6.35
CA SER A 286 21.47 13.92 -7.04
C SER A 286 21.84 15.39 -7.02
N ARG A 287 21.77 16.02 -8.21
CA ARG A 287 22.06 17.44 -8.38
C ARG A 287 20.85 18.33 -8.14
N LYS A 288 19.66 17.78 -8.33
CA LYS A 288 18.38 18.47 -8.18
C LYS A 288 17.47 17.62 -7.29
N VAL A 289 17.17 18.12 -6.10
CA VAL A 289 16.36 17.41 -5.11
C VAL A 289 15.00 18.07 -4.95
N GLY A 290 13.95 17.28 -5.02
CA GLY A 290 12.58 17.69 -4.73
C GLY A 290 12.12 17.22 -3.35
N ILE A 291 11.07 17.86 -2.81
CA ILE A 291 10.41 17.45 -1.59
C ILE A 291 8.90 17.72 -1.64
N LEU A 292 8.09 16.74 -1.23
CA LEU A 292 6.67 16.96 -0.98
C LEU A 292 6.51 17.66 0.37
N LEU A 293 5.93 18.85 0.37
CA LEU A 293 5.86 19.72 1.55
C LEU A 293 4.42 20.02 1.95
N SER A 294 3.96 19.43 3.06
CA SER A 294 2.59 19.60 3.56
C SER A 294 2.42 20.73 4.60
N GLY A 295 3.52 21.37 5.03
CA GLY A 295 3.50 22.32 6.14
C GLY A 295 3.30 21.66 7.52
N GLY A 296 3.44 20.34 7.62
CA GLY A 296 3.43 19.58 8.88
C GLY A 296 4.83 19.26 9.41
N TYR A 297 4.88 18.62 10.59
CA TYR A 297 6.16 18.23 11.22
C TYR A 297 6.96 17.23 10.37
N ASP A 298 6.31 16.29 9.71
CA ASP A 298 6.98 15.18 9.00
C ASP A 298 7.76 15.69 7.79
N SER A 299 7.07 16.34 6.87
CA SER A 299 7.70 16.96 5.70
C SER A 299 8.67 18.08 6.11
N GLY A 300 8.33 18.83 7.19
CA GLY A 300 9.21 19.86 7.75
C GLY A 300 10.49 19.30 8.34
N SER A 301 10.46 18.19 9.03
CA SER A 301 11.64 17.51 9.57
C SER A 301 12.55 16.97 8.45
N ASN A 302 11.94 16.39 7.39
CA ASN A 302 12.71 16.00 6.20
C ASN A 302 13.40 17.22 5.55
N LEU A 303 12.68 18.34 5.41
CA LEU A 303 13.24 19.55 4.81
C LEU A 303 14.38 20.14 5.66
N ALA A 304 14.20 20.22 6.99
CA ALA A 304 15.23 20.70 7.91
C ALA A 304 16.48 19.80 7.88
N ALA A 305 16.30 18.48 7.90
CA ALA A 305 17.40 17.52 7.79
C ALA A 305 18.07 17.59 6.42
N LEU A 306 17.32 17.66 5.32
CA LEU A 306 17.85 17.80 3.97
C LEU A 306 18.70 19.07 3.84
N ARG A 307 18.21 20.21 4.30
CA ARG A 307 18.95 21.49 4.23
C ARG A 307 20.23 21.47 5.05
N SER A 308 20.31 20.67 6.12
CA SER A 308 21.52 20.55 6.94
C SER A 308 22.66 19.78 6.25
N ILE A 309 22.37 19.03 5.19
CA ILE A 309 23.34 18.14 4.52
C ILE A 309 23.47 18.38 3.02
N TYR A 310 22.62 19.23 2.45
CA TYR A 310 22.56 19.51 1.01
C TYR A 310 22.43 21.01 0.76
N ASP A 311 23.47 21.59 0.13
CA ASP A 311 23.56 23.03 -0.15
C ASP A 311 22.96 23.41 -1.51
N GLY A 312 22.59 22.42 -2.34
CA GLY A 312 22.03 22.63 -3.68
C GLY A 312 20.60 23.19 -3.65
N GLN A 313 20.05 23.42 -4.83
CA GLN A 313 18.67 23.88 -4.97
C GLN A 313 17.69 22.75 -4.60
N ILE A 314 16.72 23.09 -3.76
CA ILE A 314 15.60 22.22 -3.38
C ILE A 314 14.34 22.78 -4.01
N ASP A 315 13.61 21.94 -4.73
CA ASP A 315 12.26 22.24 -5.20
C ASP A 315 11.23 21.64 -4.24
N SER A 316 10.31 22.47 -3.73
CA SER A 316 9.25 21.98 -2.83
C SER A 316 7.89 22.04 -3.52
N TYR A 317 7.08 21.00 -3.32
CA TYR A 317 5.79 20.82 -3.98
C TYR A 317 4.69 20.65 -2.95
N SER A 318 3.63 21.44 -3.07
CA SER A 318 2.51 21.43 -2.13
C SER A 318 1.18 21.39 -2.86
N VAL A 319 0.24 20.64 -2.29
CA VAL A 319 -1.14 20.58 -2.78
C VAL A 319 -2.07 21.08 -1.69
N GLY A 320 -2.96 21.98 -2.06
CA GLY A 320 -3.99 22.53 -1.19
C GLY A 320 -5.38 22.31 -1.74
N PHE A 321 -6.39 22.87 -1.06
CA PHE A 321 -7.80 22.70 -1.38
C PHE A 321 -8.48 24.04 -1.49
N LYS A 322 -8.99 24.36 -2.67
CA LYS A 322 -9.59 25.66 -3.00
C LYS A 322 -10.83 25.97 -2.15
N GLY A 323 -10.72 27.04 -1.39
CA GLY A 323 -11.82 27.49 -0.53
C GLY A 323 -12.14 26.53 0.62
N ASP A 324 -11.22 25.67 1.03
CA ASP A 324 -11.38 24.75 2.15
C ASP A 324 -10.42 25.07 3.29
N ALA A 325 -10.91 24.97 4.53
CA ALA A 325 -10.11 25.21 5.73
C ALA A 325 -9.02 24.15 5.99
N TRP A 326 -9.06 23.03 5.28
CA TRP A 326 -8.03 21.96 5.37
C TRP A 326 -6.77 22.25 4.54
N THR A 327 -6.74 23.35 3.80
CA THR A 327 -5.52 23.73 3.06
C THR A 327 -4.39 24.05 4.00
N GLU A 328 -3.22 23.46 3.77
CA GLU A 328 -1.99 23.68 4.54
C GLU A 328 -0.98 24.56 3.81
N LEU A 329 -1.32 25.10 2.63
CA LEU A 329 -0.43 25.93 1.80
C LEU A 329 0.22 27.09 2.55
N PRO A 330 -0.46 27.85 3.44
CA PRO A 330 0.21 28.93 4.18
C PRO A 330 1.39 28.43 5.04
N MET A 331 1.27 27.22 5.60
CA MET A 331 2.36 26.63 6.40
C MET A 331 3.48 26.10 5.50
N ALA A 332 3.15 25.54 4.35
CA ALA A 332 4.14 25.10 3.37
C ALA A 332 4.95 26.28 2.81
N ARG A 333 4.31 27.41 2.52
CA ARG A 333 5.01 28.66 2.13
C ARG A 333 6.00 29.13 3.19
N LEU A 334 5.54 29.19 4.45
CA LEU A 334 6.41 29.57 5.57
C LEU A 334 7.64 28.65 5.68
N MET A 335 7.46 27.36 5.50
CA MET A 335 8.56 26.39 5.50
C MET A 335 9.50 26.61 4.31
N SER A 336 8.95 26.82 3.12
CA SER A 336 9.71 27.11 1.90
C SER A 336 10.56 28.37 2.04
N GLU A 337 10.00 29.45 2.56
CA GLU A 337 10.70 30.69 2.85
C GLU A 337 11.80 30.50 3.89
N THR A 338 11.51 29.77 4.98
CA THR A 338 12.46 29.50 6.05
C THR A 338 13.69 28.74 5.58
N PHE A 339 13.52 27.75 4.72
CA PHE A 339 14.60 26.88 4.24
C PHE A 339 15.11 27.22 2.84
N GLY A 340 14.59 28.27 2.20
CA GLY A 340 15.04 28.77 0.90
C GLY A 340 14.84 27.75 -0.23
N THR A 341 13.61 27.24 -0.41
CA THR A 341 13.29 26.34 -1.51
C THR A 341 12.59 27.07 -2.66
N ARG A 342 12.65 26.53 -3.88
CA ARG A 342 11.81 26.97 -4.98
C ARG A 342 10.47 26.26 -4.83
N HIS A 343 9.43 27.02 -4.48
CA HIS A 343 8.12 26.47 -4.08
C HIS A 343 7.13 26.43 -5.23
N HIS A 344 6.45 25.28 -5.35
CA HIS A 344 5.42 25.03 -6.34
C HIS A 344 4.13 24.60 -5.63
N GLU A 345 2.99 25.17 -6.04
CA GLU A 345 1.69 24.93 -5.42
C GLU A 345 0.64 24.53 -6.44
N TYR A 346 -0.26 23.67 -6.03
CA TYR A 346 -1.45 23.30 -6.76
C TYR A 346 -2.66 23.33 -5.82
N GLU A 347 -3.79 23.89 -6.26
CA GLU A 347 -5.05 23.89 -5.50
C GLU A 347 -6.09 23.01 -6.20
N ILE A 348 -6.47 21.93 -5.53
CA ILE A 348 -7.56 21.04 -5.96
C ILE A 348 -8.87 21.77 -5.82
N ASP A 349 -9.72 21.76 -6.87
CA ASP A 349 -11.05 22.35 -6.87
C ASP A 349 -12.19 21.34 -7.11
N GLY A 350 -11.85 20.06 -7.32
CA GLY A 350 -12.77 18.95 -7.55
C GLY A 350 -12.92 18.56 -9.01
N THR A 351 -12.35 19.33 -9.95
CA THR A 351 -12.40 19.00 -11.38
C THR A 351 -11.48 17.82 -11.72
N GLU A 352 -10.55 17.49 -10.84
CA GLU A 352 -9.55 16.43 -10.99
C GLU A 352 -10.17 15.02 -11.04
N THR A 353 -11.43 14.87 -10.64
CA THR A 353 -12.19 13.62 -10.82
C THR A 353 -12.25 13.16 -12.28
N SER A 354 -12.05 14.07 -13.25
CA SER A 354 -11.94 13.71 -14.67
C SER A 354 -10.74 12.82 -14.98
N ALA A 355 -9.72 12.79 -14.12
CA ALA A 355 -8.56 11.92 -14.28
C ALA A 355 -8.76 10.49 -13.71
N LEU A 356 -9.90 10.24 -13.06
CA LEU A 356 -10.15 8.93 -12.44
C LEU A 356 -10.05 7.75 -13.40
N PRO A 357 -10.58 7.80 -14.64
CA PRO A 357 -10.43 6.70 -15.59
C PRO A 357 -8.96 6.41 -15.92
N ASP A 358 -8.13 7.44 -16.14
CA ASP A 358 -6.72 7.28 -16.43
C ASP A 358 -5.95 6.67 -15.24
N ILE A 359 -6.30 7.08 -14.01
CA ILE A 359 -5.72 6.52 -12.78
C ILE A 359 -6.10 5.05 -12.63
N VAL A 360 -7.38 4.71 -12.81
CA VAL A 360 -7.86 3.32 -12.70
C VAL A 360 -7.21 2.43 -13.77
N ARG A 361 -7.10 2.93 -15.00
CA ARG A 361 -6.43 2.21 -16.11
C ARG A 361 -4.95 1.99 -15.81
N PHE A 362 -4.26 2.97 -15.23
CA PHE A 362 -2.86 2.85 -14.86
C PHE A 362 -2.65 1.86 -13.71
N LEU A 363 -3.50 1.90 -12.67
CA LEU A 363 -3.42 0.98 -11.53
C LEU A 363 -3.79 -0.46 -11.91
N GLY A 364 -4.75 -0.62 -12.85
CA GLY A 364 -5.29 -1.92 -13.24
C GLY A 364 -6.21 -2.56 -12.19
N GLU A 365 -6.33 -1.97 -11.02
CA GLU A 365 -7.18 -2.43 -9.92
C GLU A 365 -8.02 -1.28 -9.35
N PRO A 366 -9.20 -1.57 -8.76
CA PRO A 366 -9.96 -0.55 -8.07
C PRO A 366 -9.26 -0.19 -6.76
N PHE A 367 -8.83 1.06 -6.65
CA PHE A 367 -8.22 1.61 -5.46
C PHE A 367 -8.73 3.03 -5.21
N MET A 368 -9.17 3.31 -4.00
CA MET A 368 -9.61 4.64 -3.61
C MET A 368 -9.35 4.90 -2.13
N GLU A 369 -8.56 5.93 -1.88
CA GLU A 369 -8.31 6.46 -0.55
C GLU A 369 -8.19 7.99 -0.64
N GLY A 370 -8.53 8.68 0.44
CA GLY A 370 -8.68 10.14 0.45
C GLY A 370 -7.47 10.96 -0.02
N GLY A 371 -6.28 10.37 -0.07
CA GLY A 371 -5.06 11.02 -0.55
C GLY A 371 -4.67 10.71 -2.00
N LEU A 372 -5.38 9.80 -2.69
CA LEU A 372 -5.01 9.38 -4.05
C LEU A 372 -4.96 10.57 -5.02
N MET A 373 -6.01 11.39 -5.05
CA MET A 373 -6.08 12.57 -5.92
C MET A 373 -5.05 13.65 -5.55
N VAL A 374 -4.66 13.74 -4.27
CA VAL A 374 -3.60 14.64 -3.81
C VAL A 374 -2.25 14.20 -4.39
N ASN A 375 -1.92 12.91 -4.31
CA ASN A 375 -0.70 12.36 -4.88
C ASN A 375 -0.68 12.50 -6.41
N TYR A 376 -1.81 12.23 -7.09
CA TYR A 376 -1.93 12.46 -8.53
C TYR A 376 -1.61 13.91 -8.90
N CYS A 377 -2.22 14.88 -8.24
CA CYS A 377 -1.99 16.31 -8.52
C CYS A 377 -0.57 16.75 -8.20
N ALA A 378 0.01 16.26 -7.09
CA ALA A 378 1.40 16.54 -6.73
C ALA A 378 2.37 16.04 -7.81
N MET A 379 2.21 14.82 -8.26
CA MET A 379 3.11 14.22 -9.26
C MET A 379 2.94 14.83 -10.65
N ARG A 380 1.69 15.15 -11.04
CA ARG A 380 1.39 15.84 -12.30
C ARG A 380 2.00 17.25 -12.35
N MET A 381 1.97 17.98 -11.23
CA MET A 381 2.50 19.35 -11.12
C MET A 381 4.01 19.45 -11.39
N ILE A 382 4.75 18.37 -11.13
CA ILE A 382 6.22 18.36 -11.24
C ILE A 382 6.66 18.58 -12.69
N GLY A 383 5.91 18.06 -13.67
CA GLY A 383 6.16 18.34 -15.09
C GLY A 383 7.50 17.79 -15.62
N ASP A 384 8.02 18.45 -16.69
CA ASP A 384 9.21 17.96 -17.41
C ASP A 384 10.54 18.38 -16.75
N ASP A 385 10.57 19.52 -16.02
CA ASP A 385 11.77 19.99 -15.27
C ASP A 385 11.86 19.32 -13.90
N LYS A 386 11.71 18.00 -13.87
CA LYS A 386 11.65 17.20 -12.65
C LYS A 386 13.00 17.08 -11.94
N PRO A 387 12.98 16.98 -10.60
CA PRO A 387 14.16 16.63 -9.81
C PRO A 387 14.66 15.22 -10.12
N ASP A 388 15.94 14.97 -9.84
CA ASP A 388 16.52 13.62 -9.94
C ASP A 388 15.88 12.67 -8.94
N VAL A 389 15.54 13.19 -7.75
CA VAL A 389 14.86 12.47 -6.67
C VAL A 389 13.91 13.40 -5.91
N ILE A 390 12.81 12.85 -5.43
CA ILE A 390 11.80 13.58 -4.63
C ILE A 390 11.66 12.88 -3.29
N LEU A 391 11.73 13.62 -2.19
CA LEU A 391 11.54 13.10 -0.85
C LEU A 391 10.06 13.19 -0.44
N GLY A 392 9.44 12.07 -0.07
CA GLY A 392 8.14 12.01 0.58
C GLY A 392 8.24 12.08 2.10
N GLY A 393 7.18 12.57 2.75
CA GLY A 393 7.09 12.65 4.21
C GLY A 393 6.45 11.44 4.88
N ASP A 394 6.10 10.42 4.10
CA ASP A 394 5.35 9.26 4.55
C ASP A 394 6.19 8.31 5.43
N GLY A 395 5.54 7.59 6.33
CA GLY A 395 6.15 6.62 7.24
C GLY A 395 6.34 7.12 8.67
N SER A 396 6.53 8.42 8.89
CA SER A 396 6.75 8.97 10.22
C SER A 396 5.61 8.68 11.22
N ASP A 397 4.37 8.88 10.78
CA ASP A 397 3.19 8.61 11.62
C ASP A 397 3.13 7.16 12.09
N GLN A 398 3.36 6.23 11.17
CA GLN A 398 3.25 4.80 11.41
C GLN A 398 4.38 4.28 12.28
N TYR A 399 5.60 4.72 12.04
CA TYR A 399 6.77 4.26 12.80
C TYR A 399 6.80 4.77 14.24
N PHE A 400 6.33 6.01 14.47
CA PHE A 400 6.14 6.52 15.83
C PHE A 400 4.84 6.04 16.47
N GLY A 401 3.82 5.69 15.66
CA GLY A 401 2.47 5.35 16.08
C GLY A 401 1.65 6.60 16.45
N THR A 402 0.50 6.75 15.83
CA THR A 402 -0.39 7.91 16.06
C THR A 402 -1.61 7.59 16.90
N SER A 403 -1.99 6.33 17.01
CA SER A 403 -3.20 5.86 17.71
C SER A 403 -2.97 5.57 19.20
N GLY A 404 -2.00 6.20 19.84
CA GLY A 404 -1.66 5.93 21.24
C GLY A 404 -2.83 6.07 22.20
N ARG A 405 -3.78 6.99 21.95
CA ARG A 405 -5.00 7.16 22.75
C ARG A 405 -5.92 5.95 22.64
N GLU A 406 -6.19 5.51 21.44
CA GLU A 406 -7.06 4.36 21.13
C GLU A 406 -6.46 3.08 21.70
N VAL A 407 -5.16 2.87 21.54
CA VAL A 407 -4.41 1.75 22.14
C VAL A 407 -4.51 1.77 23.67
N ALA A 408 -4.35 2.95 24.29
CA ALA A 408 -4.47 3.10 25.76
C ALA A 408 -5.90 2.81 26.24
N LEU A 409 -6.92 3.28 25.52
CA LEU A 409 -8.33 2.99 25.83
C LEU A 409 -8.64 1.49 25.69
N HIS A 410 -8.15 0.84 24.63
CA HIS A 410 -8.28 -0.60 24.45
C HIS A 410 -7.63 -1.38 25.60
N TYR A 411 -6.36 -1.06 25.91
CA TYR A 411 -5.61 -1.69 27.01
C TYR A 411 -6.32 -1.56 28.34
N LEU A 412 -6.72 -0.33 28.72
CA LEU A 412 -7.42 -0.09 30.00
C LEU A 412 -8.77 -0.81 30.06
N SER A 413 -9.56 -0.77 28.97
CA SER A 413 -10.86 -1.47 28.91
C SER A 413 -10.72 -2.98 29.11
N ALA A 414 -9.65 -3.56 28.56
CA ALA A 414 -9.32 -4.97 28.74
C ALA A 414 -8.93 -5.27 30.21
N ARG A 415 -8.03 -4.46 30.78
CA ARG A 415 -7.48 -4.65 32.13
C ARG A 415 -8.52 -4.54 33.23
N ILE A 416 -9.52 -3.68 33.08
CA ILE A 416 -10.60 -3.49 34.06
C ILE A 416 -11.85 -4.32 33.73
N GLY A 417 -11.80 -5.20 32.73
CA GLY A 417 -12.88 -6.11 32.37
C GLY A 417 -14.10 -5.47 31.69
N LEU A 418 -13.97 -4.26 31.13
CA LEU A 418 -15.09 -3.56 30.47
C LEU A 418 -15.33 -4.02 29.02
N ARG A 419 -14.42 -4.76 28.38
CA ARG A 419 -14.56 -5.19 26.98
C ARG A 419 -15.88 -5.94 26.67
N PRO A 420 -16.38 -6.89 27.50
CA PRO A 420 -17.66 -7.53 27.24
C PRO A 420 -18.83 -6.54 27.20
N LEU A 421 -18.82 -5.56 28.09
CA LEU A 421 -19.83 -4.48 28.11
C LEU A 421 -19.74 -3.61 26.85
N LEU A 422 -18.54 -3.14 26.47
CA LEU A 422 -18.34 -2.33 25.27
C LEU A 422 -18.75 -3.10 24.00
N ARG A 423 -18.44 -4.40 23.90
CA ARG A 423 -18.91 -5.25 22.80
C ARG A 423 -20.43 -5.40 22.81
N GLY A 424 -21.06 -5.53 23.97
CA GLY A 424 -22.51 -5.55 24.10
C GLY A 424 -23.16 -4.28 23.57
N ILE A 425 -22.61 -3.11 23.94
CA ILE A 425 -23.06 -1.80 23.44
C ILE A 425 -22.85 -1.71 21.92
N SER A 426 -21.66 -2.08 21.42
CA SER A 426 -21.38 -2.05 19.98
C SER A 426 -22.35 -2.93 19.18
N ARG A 427 -22.71 -4.12 19.68
CA ARG A 427 -23.73 -4.97 19.05
C ARG A 427 -25.12 -4.34 19.03
N LEU A 428 -25.51 -3.64 20.09
CA LEU A 428 -26.77 -2.89 20.12
C LEU A 428 -26.80 -1.73 19.13
N LEU A 429 -25.61 -1.19 18.80
CA LEU A 429 -25.42 -0.07 17.89
C LEU A 429 -24.94 -0.52 16.49
N GLU A 430 -24.97 -1.82 16.18
CA GLU A 430 -24.41 -2.32 14.91
C GLU A 430 -25.06 -1.70 13.65
N HIS A 431 -26.33 -1.29 13.74
CA HIS A 431 -27.03 -0.60 12.69
C HIS A 431 -26.72 0.91 12.64
N GLU A 432 -26.11 1.46 13.68
CA GLU A 432 -25.71 2.86 13.79
C GLU A 432 -24.25 3.02 13.32
N THR A 433 -24.07 3.02 12.03
CA THR A 433 -22.78 3.14 11.36
C THR A 433 -22.57 4.54 10.78
N PHE A 434 -21.49 4.76 10.05
CA PHE A 434 -21.31 5.96 9.25
C PHE A 434 -22.48 6.24 8.30
N ASP A 435 -23.22 5.23 7.90
CA ASP A 435 -24.30 5.33 6.94
C ASP A 435 -25.50 6.10 7.48
N THR A 436 -25.75 6.07 8.78
CA THR A 436 -26.86 6.76 9.44
C THR A 436 -26.49 8.19 9.87
N GLY A 437 -25.24 8.44 10.26
CA GLY A 437 -24.72 9.78 10.57
C GLY A 437 -25.29 10.44 11.82
N GLY A 438 -26.00 9.71 12.69
CA GLY A 438 -26.59 10.20 13.93
C GLY A 438 -25.61 10.30 15.10
N GLU A 439 -26.08 10.75 16.27
CA GLU A 439 -25.27 10.81 17.49
C GLU A 439 -24.85 9.42 17.99
N LEU A 440 -25.70 8.41 17.83
CA LEU A 440 -25.37 7.02 18.16
C LEU A 440 -24.29 6.46 17.21
N SER A 441 -24.31 6.86 15.95
CA SER A 441 -23.25 6.52 14.99
C SER A 441 -21.88 7.07 15.41
N ARG A 442 -21.85 8.29 15.99
CA ARG A 442 -20.60 8.87 16.55
C ARG A 442 -20.08 8.04 17.73
N ILE A 443 -20.98 7.58 18.60
CA ILE A 443 -20.62 6.72 19.73
C ILE A 443 -20.07 5.40 19.20
N ASN A 444 -20.77 4.76 18.25
CA ASN A 444 -20.35 3.48 17.68
C ASN A 444 -19.01 3.59 16.95
N PHE A 445 -18.76 4.68 16.21
CA PHE A 445 -17.47 4.95 15.58
C PHE A 445 -16.30 4.96 16.56
N HIS A 446 -16.46 5.59 17.73
CA HIS A 446 -15.42 5.59 18.75
C HIS A 446 -15.27 4.22 19.44
N LEU A 447 -16.37 3.49 19.61
CA LEU A 447 -16.33 2.12 20.14
C LEU A 447 -15.62 1.18 19.15
N ASP A 448 -15.89 1.29 17.86
CA ASP A 448 -15.25 0.50 16.83
C ASP A 448 -13.73 0.71 16.82
N LYS A 449 -13.26 1.96 16.84
CA LYS A 449 -11.83 2.29 16.96
C LYS A 449 -11.17 1.69 18.20
N ILE A 450 -11.88 1.57 19.31
CA ILE A 450 -11.34 0.98 20.55
C ILE A 450 -11.38 -0.56 20.47
N LEU A 451 -12.41 -1.14 19.91
CA LEU A 451 -12.60 -2.59 19.91
C LEU A 451 -11.76 -3.29 18.83
N HIS A 452 -11.55 -2.64 17.68
CA HIS A 452 -10.88 -3.15 16.49
C HIS A 452 -9.53 -2.48 16.23
N ILE A 453 -8.70 -2.41 17.27
CA ILE A 453 -7.46 -1.63 17.27
C ILE A 453 -6.39 -2.11 16.27
N LEU A 454 -6.41 -3.40 15.88
CA LEU A 454 -5.43 -3.97 14.96
C LEU A 454 -5.84 -3.96 13.49
N GLU A 455 -7.04 -3.50 13.17
CA GLU A 455 -7.61 -3.64 11.81
C GLU A 455 -7.51 -2.36 10.97
N GLY A 456 -7.00 -1.29 11.55
CA GLY A 456 -6.96 0.02 10.91
C GLY A 456 -8.33 0.71 10.84
N GLU A 457 -8.40 1.85 10.21
CA GLU A 457 -9.64 2.61 10.04
C GLU A 457 -10.54 1.97 8.99
N ARG A 458 -11.84 1.90 9.28
CA ARG A 458 -12.85 1.33 8.42
C ARG A 458 -13.66 2.46 7.79
N PHE A 459 -13.16 2.98 6.67
CA PHE A 459 -13.90 3.93 5.83
C PHE A 459 -14.41 3.20 4.58
N GLY A 460 -15.69 3.42 4.24
CA GLY A 460 -16.36 2.78 3.13
C GLY A 460 -17.78 2.35 3.52
N PHE A 461 -18.33 1.39 2.81
CA PHE A 461 -19.65 0.84 3.13
C PHE A 461 -19.59 -0.08 4.34
N SER A 462 -20.58 0.02 5.23
CA SER A 462 -20.75 -0.95 6.33
C SER A 462 -21.20 -2.32 5.80
N ASP A 463 -21.02 -3.36 6.61
CA ASP A 463 -21.47 -4.73 6.25
C ASP A 463 -22.95 -4.76 5.86
N SER A 464 -23.81 -4.07 6.63
CA SER A 464 -25.24 -3.99 6.35
C SER A 464 -25.56 -3.23 5.05
N ALA A 465 -24.80 -2.17 4.75
CA ALA A 465 -24.96 -1.42 3.51
C ALA A 465 -24.48 -2.24 2.31
N LEU A 466 -23.40 -3.01 2.43
CA LEU A 466 -22.93 -3.92 1.40
C LEU A 466 -23.95 -5.03 1.12
N CYS A 467 -24.47 -5.71 2.15
CA CYS A 467 -25.52 -6.71 1.98
C CYS A 467 -26.77 -6.15 1.28
N ALA A 468 -27.03 -4.84 1.46
CA ALA A 468 -28.11 -4.18 0.74
C ALA A 468 -27.75 -3.87 -0.72
N LEU A 469 -26.49 -3.58 -1.04
CA LEU A 469 -26.03 -3.20 -2.38
C LEU A 469 -25.79 -4.41 -3.30
N LEU A 470 -25.32 -5.54 -2.76
CA LEU A 470 -24.95 -6.73 -3.54
C LEU A 470 -26.19 -7.54 -3.96
N GLN A 471 -26.12 -8.16 -5.15
CA GLN A 471 -27.18 -9.07 -5.62
C GLN A 471 -27.18 -10.36 -4.82
N ASN A 472 -26.01 -10.96 -4.63
CA ASN A 472 -25.81 -12.23 -3.94
C ASN A 472 -24.88 -12.05 -2.73
N PRO A 473 -25.31 -11.36 -1.64
CA PRO A 473 -24.43 -11.05 -0.52
C PRO A 473 -23.93 -12.29 0.24
N GLU A 474 -24.61 -13.43 0.17
CA GLU A 474 -24.17 -14.67 0.80
C GLU A 474 -22.96 -15.30 0.10
N GLU A 475 -22.79 -15.04 -1.21
CA GLU A 475 -21.70 -15.57 -2.03
C GLU A 475 -20.58 -14.54 -2.24
N ASP A 476 -20.96 -13.27 -2.41
CA ASP A 476 -20.09 -12.20 -2.86
C ASP A 476 -19.50 -11.37 -1.71
N PHE A 477 -19.83 -11.65 -0.47
CA PHE A 477 -19.37 -10.91 0.69
C PHE A 477 -18.84 -11.80 1.80
N GLU A 478 -17.61 -11.53 2.23
CA GLU A 478 -17.00 -12.14 3.41
C GLU A 478 -16.71 -11.05 4.45
N PRO A 479 -17.34 -11.12 5.64
CA PRO A 479 -17.04 -10.18 6.72
C PRO A 479 -15.58 -10.27 7.14
N VAL A 480 -14.96 -9.11 7.36
CA VAL A 480 -13.57 -9.07 7.80
C VAL A 480 -13.46 -9.64 9.22
N LYS A 481 -12.66 -10.69 9.37
CA LYS A 481 -12.39 -11.30 10.68
C LYS A 481 -11.56 -10.37 11.55
N SER A 482 -12.05 -10.13 12.76
CA SER A 482 -11.34 -9.31 13.74
C SER A 482 -10.09 -10.00 14.27
N LEU A 483 -8.96 -9.35 14.17
CA LEU A 483 -7.72 -9.76 14.81
C LEU A 483 -7.84 -9.65 16.34
N ARG A 484 -7.33 -10.64 17.06
CA ARG A 484 -7.32 -10.60 18.53
C ARG A 484 -5.94 -10.16 19.00
N PRO A 485 -5.82 -8.97 19.62
CA PRO A 485 -4.55 -8.55 20.18
C PRO A 485 -4.18 -9.41 21.38
N ASP A 486 -2.89 -9.69 21.51
CA ASP A 486 -2.31 -10.23 22.73
C ASP A 486 -2.00 -9.09 23.70
N ILE A 487 -2.60 -9.12 24.90
CA ILE A 487 -2.59 -7.99 25.84
C ILE A 487 -1.77 -8.34 27.07
N HIS A 488 -0.45 -8.35 26.95
CA HIS A 488 0.47 -8.50 28.06
C HIS A 488 0.72 -7.16 28.77
N SER A 489 1.06 -6.12 28.02
CA SER A 489 1.30 -4.76 28.52
C SER A 489 0.80 -3.72 27.52
N PHE A 490 0.78 -2.44 27.95
CA PHE A 490 0.47 -1.32 27.06
C PHE A 490 1.51 -1.20 25.94
N GLU A 491 2.78 -1.35 26.28
CA GLU A 491 3.92 -1.26 25.38
C GLU A 491 3.85 -2.38 24.31
N HIS A 492 3.50 -3.61 24.73
CA HIS A 492 3.34 -4.73 23.83
C HIS A 492 2.18 -4.50 22.83
N LEU A 493 1.01 -4.08 23.34
CA LEU A 493 -0.12 -3.75 22.49
C LEU A 493 0.19 -2.60 21.52
N TYR A 494 0.95 -1.59 21.98
CA TYR A 494 1.39 -0.48 21.15
C TYR A 494 2.30 -0.96 20.00
N ALA A 495 3.24 -1.85 20.29
CA ALA A 495 4.12 -2.44 19.29
C ALA A 495 3.34 -3.33 18.29
N GLN A 496 2.38 -4.14 18.76
CA GLN A 496 1.52 -4.92 17.85
C GLN A 496 0.71 -4.01 16.92
N HIS A 497 0.14 -2.93 17.44
CA HIS A 497 -0.61 -1.98 16.62
C HIS A 497 0.28 -1.34 15.55
N ALA A 498 1.49 -0.92 15.92
CA ALA A 498 2.44 -0.30 14.98
C ALA A 498 2.82 -1.24 13.83
N ILE A 499 2.91 -2.55 14.07
CA ILE A 499 3.23 -3.53 13.03
C ILE A 499 1.99 -3.92 12.22
N LEU A 500 0.94 -4.43 12.87
CA LEU A 500 -0.17 -5.07 12.18
C LEU A 500 -1.13 -4.06 11.53
N SER A 501 -1.37 -2.92 12.19
CA SER A 501 -2.25 -1.87 11.67
C SER A 501 -1.45 -0.83 10.86
N ASP A 502 -0.50 -0.16 11.50
CA ASP A 502 0.16 1.00 10.91
C ASP A 502 1.12 0.61 9.78
N LEU A 503 1.99 -0.37 9.97
CA LEU A 503 2.98 -0.75 8.97
C LEU A 503 2.37 -1.60 7.85
N GLU A 504 1.82 -2.78 8.18
CA GLU A 504 1.37 -3.73 7.15
C GLU A 504 0.17 -3.21 6.36
N THR A 505 -0.78 -2.54 7.02
CA THR A 505 -2.02 -2.11 6.37
C THR A 505 -1.91 -0.67 5.87
N VAL A 506 -1.64 0.28 6.77
CA VAL A 506 -1.75 1.70 6.44
C VAL A 506 -0.59 2.13 5.54
N ILE A 507 0.66 1.87 5.95
CA ILE A 507 1.80 2.38 5.19
C ILE A 507 2.03 1.59 3.90
N ASN A 508 2.18 0.26 3.99
CA ASN A 508 2.59 -0.53 2.82
C ASN A 508 1.49 -0.66 1.76
N ARG A 509 0.23 -0.86 2.18
CA ARG A 509 -0.87 -1.17 1.24
C ARG A 509 -1.67 0.05 0.80
N ILE A 510 -1.61 1.15 1.55
CA ILE A 510 -2.40 2.35 1.25
C ILE A 510 -1.47 3.50 0.86
N ILE A 511 -0.64 3.97 1.80
CA ILE A 511 0.06 5.24 1.63
C ILE A 511 1.17 5.11 0.59
N LEU A 512 2.08 4.16 0.73
CA LEU A 512 3.18 3.99 -0.21
C LEU A 512 2.70 3.47 -1.57
N PHE A 513 1.70 2.59 -1.60
CA PHE A 513 1.11 2.11 -2.85
C PHE A 513 0.59 3.27 -3.71
N LYS A 514 -0.27 4.13 -3.16
CA LYS A 514 -0.82 5.27 -3.92
C LYS A 514 0.27 6.27 -4.34
N ALA A 515 1.19 6.62 -3.42
CA ALA A 515 2.20 7.63 -3.67
C ALA A 515 3.22 7.15 -4.72
N SER A 516 3.74 5.92 -4.58
CA SER A 516 4.66 5.32 -5.54
C SER A 516 4.01 5.07 -6.90
N SER A 517 2.72 4.65 -6.92
CA SER A 517 2.00 4.45 -8.17
C SER A 517 1.79 5.75 -8.92
N MET A 518 1.40 6.83 -8.25
CA MET A 518 1.27 8.14 -8.89
C MET A 518 2.62 8.69 -9.34
N ALA A 519 3.68 8.47 -8.56
CA ALA A 519 5.03 8.84 -8.98
C ALA A 519 5.43 8.12 -10.28
N ARG A 520 5.21 6.80 -10.37
CA ARG A 520 5.47 6.02 -11.60
C ARG A 520 4.61 6.48 -12.78
N MET A 521 3.35 6.80 -12.56
CA MET A 521 2.45 7.27 -13.63
C MET A 521 3.02 8.49 -14.36
N PHE A 522 3.75 9.35 -13.65
CA PHE A 522 4.40 10.54 -14.22
C PHE A 522 5.92 10.39 -14.39
N GLY A 523 6.48 9.21 -14.19
CA GLY A 523 7.92 8.95 -14.31
C GLY A 523 8.77 9.75 -13.31
N ASN A 524 8.25 10.03 -12.11
CA ASN A 524 8.93 10.71 -11.02
C ASN A 524 9.61 9.71 -10.10
N ASN A 525 10.83 10.02 -9.64
CA ASN A 525 11.57 9.20 -8.68
C ASN A 525 11.24 9.66 -7.25
N LEU A 526 10.24 9.04 -6.62
CA LEU A 526 9.80 9.34 -5.25
C LEU A 526 10.39 8.33 -4.27
N THR A 527 10.99 8.83 -3.20
CA THR A 527 11.60 8.01 -2.14
C THR A 527 11.23 8.52 -0.74
N TYR A 528 11.39 7.68 0.27
CA TYR A 528 10.84 7.91 1.60
C TYR A 528 11.92 7.78 2.68
N PRO A 529 12.48 8.89 3.21
CA PRO A 529 13.53 8.83 4.24
C PRO A 529 13.13 8.08 5.51
N PHE A 530 11.88 8.22 5.95
CA PHE A 530 11.40 7.50 7.14
C PHE A 530 11.35 5.99 6.96
N MET A 531 11.38 5.48 5.72
CA MET A 531 11.35 4.05 5.42
C MET A 531 12.74 3.41 5.39
N ASP A 532 13.78 4.10 5.86
CA ASP A 532 15.14 3.54 6.00
C ASP A 532 15.17 2.40 7.02
N LEU A 533 15.82 1.30 6.66
CA LEU A 533 15.81 0.08 7.46
C LEU A 533 16.48 0.24 8.82
N GLU A 534 17.61 0.97 8.91
CA GLU A 534 18.27 1.23 10.19
C GLU A 534 17.45 2.16 11.08
N LEU A 535 16.83 3.20 10.47
CA LEU A 535 15.92 4.08 11.19
C LEU A 535 14.69 3.31 11.68
N PHE A 536 14.15 2.41 10.87
CA PHE A 536 13.05 1.54 11.25
C PHE A 536 13.39 0.67 12.46
N HIS A 537 14.53 -0.04 12.42
CA HIS A 537 14.97 -0.88 13.54
C HIS A 537 15.16 -0.06 14.82
N PHE A 538 15.79 1.11 14.72
CA PHE A 538 15.93 2.02 15.86
C PHE A 538 14.56 2.44 16.43
N LEU A 539 13.61 2.80 15.55
CA LEU A 539 12.26 3.22 15.98
C LEU A 539 11.44 2.06 16.54
N GLN A 540 11.62 0.83 16.06
CA GLN A 540 10.98 -0.33 16.68
C GLN A 540 11.43 -0.54 18.12
N GLU A 541 12.73 -0.40 18.40
CA GLU A 541 13.34 -0.58 19.70
C GLU A 541 13.19 0.62 20.64
N LEU A 542 12.57 1.71 20.14
CA LEU A 542 12.39 2.94 20.90
C LEU A 542 11.35 2.74 22.02
N PRO A 543 11.66 3.13 23.27
CA PRO A 543 10.68 3.12 24.35
C PRO A 543 9.40 3.89 23.99
N VAL A 544 8.23 3.34 24.32
CA VAL A 544 6.92 3.94 23.97
C VAL A 544 6.80 5.39 24.46
N GLY A 545 7.38 5.71 25.62
CA GLY A 545 7.40 7.07 26.17
C GLY A 545 8.16 8.09 25.30
N LEU A 546 9.02 7.63 24.36
CA LEU A 546 9.67 8.49 23.35
C LEU A 546 8.86 8.58 22.05
N LYS A 547 7.93 7.65 21.83
CA LYS A 547 6.97 7.68 20.71
C LYS A 547 5.72 8.48 21.08
N CYS A 548 5.08 8.12 22.20
CA CYS A 548 3.87 8.72 22.72
C CYS A 548 4.08 9.05 24.21
N ARG A 549 4.42 10.31 24.52
CA ARG A 549 4.77 10.74 25.88
C ARG A 549 3.53 11.21 26.65
N GLY A 550 3.19 10.48 27.70
CA GLY A 550 2.19 10.84 28.71
C GLY A 550 2.71 10.51 30.11
N SER A 551 2.14 11.11 31.15
CA SER A 551 2.52 10.83 32.56
C SER A 551 2.11 9.42 32.98
N SER A 552 1.08 8.87 32.38
CA SER A 552 0.55 7.52 32.60
C SER A 552 -0.27 7.06 31.41
N VAL A 553 -0.55 5.74 31.31
CA VAL A 553 -1.47 5.19 30.30
C VAL A 553 -2.85 5.84 30.39
N LEU A 554 -3.31 6.18 31.60
CA LEU A 554 -4.58 6.88 31.82
C LEU A 554 -4.57 8.30 31.23
N ASP A 555 -3.46 9.02 31.35
CA ASP A 555 -3.33 10.33 30.70
C ASP A 555 -3.28 10.24 29.18
N ILE A 556 -2.60 9.23 28.63
CA ILE A 556 -2.64 8.95 27.20
C ILE A 556 -4.08 8.68 26.74
N ALA A 557 -4.82 7.83 27.44
CA ALA A 557 -6.22 7.54 27.16
C ALA A 557 -7.14 8.77 27.20
N ARG A 558 -6.81 9.76 28.08
CA ARG A 558 -7.49 11.07 28.17
C ARG A 558 -7.06 12.07 27.10
N GLY A 559 -6.16 11.69 26.18
CA GLY A 559 -5.60 12.59 25.17
C GLY A 559 -4.59 13.60 25.72
N ARG A 560 -4.00 13.34 26.87
CA ARG A 560 -2.96 14.16 27.52
C ARG A 560 -1.58 13.58 27.23
N SER A 561 -1.26 13.48 25.93
CA SER A 561 0.02 12.93 25.47
C SER A 561 0.55 13.72 24.28
N VAL A 562 1.87 13.61 24.05
CA VAL A 562 2.54 14.15 22.88
C VAL A 562 2.92 12.97 21.98
N SER A 563 2.25 12.83 20.84
CA SER A 563 2.61 11.86 19.81
C SER A 563 3.89 12.28 19.09
N LYS A 564 4.66 11.31 18.55
CA LYS A 564 5.97 11.53 17.89
C LYS A 564 6.91 12.38 18.76
N TYR A 565 6.99 12.04 20.03
CA TYR A 565 7.68 12.90 20.99
C TYR A 565 9.14 13.14 20.61
N LEU A 566 9.90 12.09 20.29
CA LEU A 566 11.32 12.19 19.96
C LEU A 566 11.55 13.03 18.69
N LEU A 567 10.77 12.82 17.63
CA LEU A 567 10.82 13.62 16.40
C LEU A 567 10.57 15.10 16.71
N LYS A 568 9.50 15.39 17.45
CA LYS A 568 9.14 16.76 17.84
C LYS A 568 10.20 17.38 18.72
N HIS A 569 10.76 16.63 19.67
CA HIS A 569 11.84 17.09 20.53
C HIS A 569 13.06 17.50 19.74
N HIS A 570 13.49 16.66 18.78
CA HIS A 570 14.66 16.90 17.94
C HIS A 570 14.49 18.10 17.01
N TYR A 571 13.37 18.19 16.30
CA TYR A 571 13.17 19.19 15.24
C TYR A 571 12.52 20.50 15.72
N LYS A 572 11.95 20.55 16.93
CA LYS A 572 11.32 21.76 17.45
C LYS A 572 12.20 23.01 17.40
N PRO A 573 13.52 22.94 17.71
CA PRO A 573 14.40 24.11 17.62
C PRO A 573 14.70 24.57 16.18
N LEU A 574 14.49 23.70 15.20
CA LEU A 574 14.85 23.92 13.79
C LEU A 574 13.66 24.40 12.94
N LEU A 575 12.43 24.19 13.42
CA LEU A 575 11.21 24.50 12.69
C LEU A 575 10.60 25.83 13.16
N PRO A 576 9.92 26.59 12.28
CA PRO A 576 9.19 27.79 12.65
C PRO A 576 8.18 27.52 13.78
N GLU A 577 8.04 28.48 14.71
CA GLU A 577 7.13 28.35 15.86
C GLU A 577 5.68 28.09 15.43
N ALA A 578 5.21 28.72 14.35
CA ALA A 578 3.86 28.50 13.82
C ALA A 578 3.61 27.03 13.42
N ILE A 579 4.64 26.33 12.92
CA ILE A 579 4.57 24.88 12.61
C ILE A 579 4.53 24.06 13.91
N THR A 580 5.35 24.43 14.89
CA THR A 580 5.50 23.65 16.12
C THR A 580 4.28 23.77 17.06
N LEU A 581 3.53 24.86 16.98
CA LEU A 581 2.30 25.11 17.74
C LEU A 581 1.03 24.67 17.02
N LYS A 582 1.12 24.36 15.72
CA LYS A 582 -0.03 23.94 14.92
C LYS A 582 -0.62 22.62 15.45
N LYS A 583 -1.93 22.59 15.63
CA LYS A 583 -2.64 21.33 15.85
C LYS A 583 -2.64 20.54 14.55
N LYS A 584 -2.34 19.24 14.62
CA LYS A 584 -2.38 18.35 13.45
C LYS A 584 -3.77 18.40 12.82
N GLN A 585 -3.84 18.80 11.55
CA GLN A 585 -4.96 18.54 10.68
C GLN A 585 -4.73 17.15 10.09
N GLY A 586 -5.75 16.32 9.95
CA GLY A 586 -5.56 14.98 9.39
C GLY A 586 -5.03 15.02 7.95
N GLY A 587 -4.29 14.02 7.52
CA GLY A 587 -3.76 13.92 6.14
C GLY A 587 -4.81 13.52 5.09
N PHE A 588 -6.09 13.78 5.34
CA PHE A 588 -7.18 13.44 4.42
C PHE A 588 -7.52 14.62 3.52
N ALA A 589 -7.73 14.35 2.22
CA ALA A 589 -8.42 15.29 1.36
C ALA A 589 -9.88 15.47 1.84
N PRO A 590 -10.44 16.67 1.75
CA PRO A 590 -11.87 16.88 2.00
C PRO A 590 -12.69 16.23 0.87
N MET A 591 -12.99 14.94 1.00
CA MET A 591 -13.68 14.15 -0.04
C MET A 591 -14.96 14.79 -0.59
N PRO A 592 -15.78 15.51 0.21
CA PRO A 592 -16.94 16.24 -0.34
C PRO A 592 -16.59 17.29 -1.39
N LEU A 593 -15.33 17.77 -1.43
CA LEU A 593 -14.87 18.74 -2.44
C LEU A 593 -15.03 18.20 -3.87
N PHE A 594 -14.72 16.93 -4.08
CA PHE A 594 -14.77 16.29 -5.40
C PHE A 594 -16.18 16.14 -5.95
N PHE A 595 -17.19 16.29 -5.10
CA PHE A 595 -18.61 16.14 -5.44
C PHE A 595 -19.42 17.41 -5.14
N ARG A 596 -18.80 18.60 -5.09
CA ARG A 596 -19.52 19.87 -4.90
C ARG A 596 -20.37 20.25 -6.13
N ASP A 597 -19.85 19.99 -7.32
CA ASP A 597 -20.54 20.35 -8.56
C ASP A 597 -21.73 19.43 -8.82
N ARG A 598 -22.94 20.05 -8.94
CA ARG A 598 -24.20 19.33 -9.13
C ARG A 598 -24.31 18.67 -10.50
N ALA A 599 -23.83 19.35 -11.56
CA ALA A 599 -23.90 18.82 -12.91
C ALA A 599 -23.01 17.58 -13.05
N ARG A 600 -21.82 17.64 -12.44
CA ARG A 600 -20.89 16.50 -12.42
C ARG A 600 -21.44 15.32 -11.61
N ARG A 601 -22.07 15.56 -10.45
CA ARG A 601 -22.75 14.49 -9.72
C ARG A 601 -23.85 13.83 -10.54
N ALA A 602 -24.61 14.63 -11.29
CA ALA A 602 -25.66 14.10 -12.17
C ALA A 602 -25.06 13.19 -13.28
N LEU A 603 -23.97 13.64 -13.91
CA LEU A 603 -23.22 12.85 -14.90
C LEU A 603 -22.73 11.51 -14.30
N PHE A 604 -22.08 11.54 -13.15
CA PHE A 604 -21.61 10.33 -12.49
C PHE A 604 -22.74 9.39 -12.09
N LYS A 605 -23.85 9.94 -11.60
CA LYS A 605 -25.05 9.15 -11.27
C LYS A 605 -25.61 8.43 -12.49
N GLU A 606 -25.71 9.12 -13.62
CA GLU A 606 -26.17 8.53 -14.88
C GLU A 606 -25.21 7.42 -15.34
N PHE A 607 -23.90 7.69 -15.36
CA PHE A 607 -22.88 6.75 -15.71
C PHE A 607 -22.94 5.49 -14.84
N ILE A 608 -22.95 5.63 -13.49
CA ILE A 608 -23.04 4.52 -12.55
C ILE A 608 -24.27 3.66 -12.83
N LEU A 609 -25.45 4.28 -12.99
CA LEU A 609 -26.69 3.53 -13.16
C LEU A 609 -26.85 2.89 -14.55
N ALA A 610 -26.08 3.33 -15.55
CA ALA A 610 -26.09 2.76 -16.90
C ALA A 610 -25.18 1.53 -17.04
N SER A 611 -24.23 1.34 -16.12
CA SER A 611 -23.21 0.27 -16.19
C SER A 611 -23.81 -1.13 -16.10
N GLY A 612 -23.17 -2.09 -16.81
CA GLY A 612 -23.47 -3.52 -16.77
C GLY A 612 -23.25 -4.19 -15.40
N ILE A 613 -22.46 -3.59 -14.53
CA ILE A 613 -22.27 -4.06 -13.15
C ILE A 613 -23.59 -4.14 -12.36
N MET A 614 -24.59 -3.32 -12.75
CA MET A 614 -25.94 -3.32 -12.16
C MET A 614 -26.76 -4.57 -12.49
N ASP A 615 -26.37 -5.29 -13.51
CA ASP A 615 -27.08 -6.50 -13.94
C ASP A 615 -26.36 -7.77 -13.42
N ASN A 616 -25.06 -7.65 -13.04
CA ASN A 616 -24.21 -8.77 -12.69
C ASN A 616 -23.82 -8.83 -11.20
N TYR A 617 -23.72 -7.69 -10.51
CA TYR A 617 -23.13 -7.64 -9.17
C TYR A 617 -23.89 -6.75 -8.19
N LEU A 618 -24.31 -5.54 -8.61
CA LEU A 618 -24.93 -4.55 -7.73
C LEU A 618 -26.44 -4.44 -7.99
N ARG A 619 -27.23 -4.23 -6.94
CA ARG A 619 -28.67 -3.96 -7.04
C ARG A 619 -28.92 -2.51 -7.43
N ARG A 620 -29.43 -2.29 -8.63
CA ARG A 620 -29.70 -0.98 -9.22
C ARG A 620 -30.58 -0.07 -8.34
N ASP A 621 -31.61 -0.60 -7.70
CA ASP A 621 -32.50 0.12 -6.80
C ASP A 621 -31.80 0.62 -5.53
N ALA A 622 -30.96 -0.23 -4.94
CA ALA A 622 -30.17 0.11 -3.75
C ALA A 622 -29.09 1.16 -4.07
N VAL A 623 -28.38 1.00 -5.19
CA VAL A 623 -27.44 2.01 -5.69
C VAL A 623 -28.12 3.34 -5.97
N LYS A 624 -29.27 3.32 -6.66
CA LYS A 624 -30.06 4.54 -6.94
C LYS A 624 -30.50 5.23 -5.65
N LYS A 625 -30.91 4.46 -4.66
CA LYS A 625 -31.25 4.99 -3.32
C LYS A 625 -30.03 5.67 -2.68
N PHE A 626 -28.90 4.98 -2.63
CA PHE A 626 -27.65 5.53 -2.06
C PHE A 626 -27.26 6.85 -2.73
N LEU A 627 -27.26 6.91 -4.07
CA LEU A 627 -26.91 8.12 -4.83
C LEU A 627 -27.91 9.26 -4.56
N THR A 628 -29.20 8.94 -4.37
CA THR A 628 -30.23 9.94 -4.04
C THR A 628 -30.08 10.45 -2.61
N ASP A 629 -29.77 9.57 -1.64
CA ASP A 629 -29.50 9.95 -0.26
C ASP A 629 -28.21 10.80 -0.17
N TYR A 630 -27.21 10.51 -1.00
CA TYR A 630 -25.98 11.31 -1.07
C TYR A 630 -26.26 12.76 -1.53
N GLU A 631 -27.16 12.99 -2.48
CA GLU A 631 -27.51 14.35 -2.90
C GLU A 631 -27.99 15.20 -1.71
N GLN A 632 -28.78 14.62 -0.80
CA GLN A 632 -29.24 15.32 0.41
C GLN A 632 -28.07 15.64 1.36
N VAL A 633 -27.06 14.74 1.46
CA VAL A 633 -25.86 14.97 2.28
C VAL A 633 -24.96 16.04 1.64
N ALA A 634 -24.83 16.04 0.32
CA ALA A 634 -23.99 16.99 -0.42
C ALA A 634 -24.55 18.43 -0.37
N GLU A 635 -25.87 18.58 -0.36
CA GLU A 635 -26.55 19.89 -0.32
C GLU A 635 -26.72 20.45 1.09
N LYS A 636 -26.58 19.62 2.13
CA LYS A 636 -26.75 20.04 3.52
C LYS A 636 -25.49 20.68 4.08
N GLU A 637 -25.59 21.93 4.50
CA GLU A 637 -24.53 22.57 5.28
C GLU A 637 -24.47 22.03 6.72
N GLY A 638 -23.26 21.77 7.21
CA GLY A 638 -23.04 21.28 8.58
C GLY A 638 -23.20 19.76 8.72
N GLY A 639 -23.35 19.28 9.96
CA GLY A 639 -23.41 17.86 10.31
C GLY A 639 -22.08 17.29 10.77
N TRP A 640 -22.08 16.00 11.09
CA TRP A 640 -20.88 15.31 11.55
C TRP A 640 -19.86 15.16 10.41
N PHE A 641 -18.66 15.73 10.58
CA PHE A 641 -17.60 15.77 9.57
C PHE A 641 -17.28 14.38 8.99
N TRP A 642 -17.03 13.39 9.86
CA TRP A 642 -16.63 12.04 9.42
C TRP A 642 -17.75 11.31 8.65
N HIS A 643 -19.02 11.57 8.97
CA HIS A 643 -20.13 11.04 8.17
C HIS A 643 -20.12 11.59 6.74
N ARG A 644 -19.98 12.90 6.58
CA ARG A 644 -19.91 13.54 5.26
C ARG A 644 -18.70 13.07 4.47
N GLN A 645 -17.56 12.97 5.15
CA GLN A 645 -16.31 12.47 4.59
C GLN A 645 -16.47 11.04 4.09
N ASN A 646 -17.02 10.14 4.91
CA ASN A 646 -17.23 8.74 4.54
C ASN A 646 -18.28 8.58 3.44
N LYS A 647 -19.38 9.34 3.47
CA LYS A 647 -20.39 9.31 2.38
C LYS A 647 -19.80 9.70 1.04
N ALA A 648 -18.96 10.73 0.99
CA ALA A 648 -18.26 11.11 -0.22
C ALA A 648 -17.23 10.03 -0.66
N LEU A 649 -16.56 9.39 0.28
CA LEU A 649 -15.65 8.27 -0.02
C LEU A 649 -16.40 7.05 -0.54
N GLN A 650 -17.57 6.71 0.03
CA GLN A 650 -18.45 5.64 -0.48
C GLN A 650 -18.88 5.91 -1.93
N TYR A 651 -19.24 7.16 -2.22
CA TYR A 651 -19.57 7.56 -3.59
C TYR A 651 -18.39 7.36 -4.53
N PHE A 652 -17.19 7.76 -4.06
CA PHE A 652 -15.98 7.65 -4.85
C PHE A 652 -15.56 6.18 -5.06
N ASN A 653 -15.68 5.33 -4.03
CA ASN A 653 -15.44 3.88 -4.15
C ASN A 653 -16.37 3.27 -5.21
N LEU A 654 -17.67 3.62 -5.15
CA LEU A 654 -18.64 3.12 -6.13
C LEU A 654 -18.31 3.61 -7.56
N LEU A 655 -17.98 4.88 -7.74
CA LEU A 655 -17.58 5.42 -9.03
C LEU A 655 -16.32 4.74 -9.56
N THR A 656 -15.29 4.55 -8.69
CA THR A 656 -14.04 3.87 -9.05
C THR A 656 -14.27 2.42 -9.46
N LEU A 657 -15.13 1.70 -8.73
CA LEU A 657 -15.48 0.32 -9.07
C LEU A 657 -16.19 0.23 -10.43
N VAL A 658 -17.13 1.16 -10.69
CA VAL A 658 -17.83 1.18 -11.98
C VAL A 658 -16.90 1.53 -13.13
N VAL A 659 -15.98 2.50 -12.93
CA VAL A 659 -14.94 2.80 -13.94
C VAL A 659 -14.09 1.56 -14.22
N TRP A 660 -13.63 0.86 -13.16
CA TRP A 660 -12.84 -0.36 -13.31
C TRP A 660 -13.62 -1.47 -14.05
N TRP A 661 -14.91 -1.65 -13.71
CA TRP A 661 -15.78 -2.64 -14.36
C TRP A 661 -15.96 -2.36 -15.84
N GLU A 662 -16.28 -1.12 -16.21
CA GLU A 662 -16.43 -0.73 -17.62
C GLU A 662 -15.14 -0.91 -18.42
N GLU A 663 -13.99 -0.52 -17.85
CA GLU A 663 -12.69 -0.64 -18.51
C GLU A 663 -12.24 -2.10 -18.68
N PHE A 664 -12.36 -2.92 -17.64
CA PHE A 664 -11.69 -4.23 -17.60
C PHE A 664 -12.62 -5.43 -17.73
N VAL A 665 -13.89 -5.28 -17.40
CA VAL A 665 -14.87 -6.38 -17.56
C VAL A 665 -15.67 -6.20 -18.85
N GLU A 666 -16.20 -5.00 -19.09
CA GLU A 666 -17.01 -4.71 -20.29
C GLU A 666 -16.14 -4.29 -21.50
N GLY A 667 -14.90 -3.89 -21.28
CA GLY A 667 -13.98 -3.47 -22.34
C GLY A 667 -14.29 -2.10 -22.94
N HIS A 668 -14.93 -1.22 -22.20
CA HIS A 668 -15.31 0.14 -22.64
C HIS A 668 -14.29 1.17 -22.15
N GLU A 669 -13.74 2.00 -23.04
CA GLU A 669 -12.92 3.15 -22.64
C GLU A 669 -13.78 4.22 -21.99
N VAL A 670 -13.52 4.54 -20.70
CA VAL A 670 -14.24 5.57 -19.95
C VAL A 670 -13.54 6.92 -20.06
N LYS A 671 -14.33 7.99 -20.30
CA LYS A 671 -13.88 9.39 -20.30
C LYS A 671 -14.91 10.27 -19.61
N PHE A 672 -14.45 11.19 -18.72
CA PHE A 672 -15.29 12.17 -18.03
C PHE A 672 -15.04 13.60 -18.47
#